data_7c25276d35049da42eeb70809305894a
#
_entry.id   7c25276d35049da42eeb70809305894a
#
_cell.length_a   1.000
_cell.length_b   1.000
_cell.length_c   1.000
_cell.angle_alpha   90.00
_cell.angle_beta   90.00
_cell.angle_gamma   90.00
#
_symmetry.space_group_name_H-M   'P 1'
#
loop_
_entity.id
_entity.type
_entity.pdbx_description
1 polymer ?
#
loop_
_entity_poly.entity_id
_entity_poly.type
_entity_poly.pdbx_seq_one_letter_code
_entity_poly.pdbx_strand_id
1 'polypeptide(L)'
;MKKLFFVLLSLGLSFSHAQNTRSNFPDVLKLGYQVKRPDRIETNVFADLGAWHAYTLPSDSGDYGSFIGPLVMDMSGRWLANSIAKLSVKETGRVIDLKKGRIVQHYYPGMLEQEIHVAELRITLRLIYVSSTEAMVQTQIFNLSLQKRKLELSWSGQVLLKDAELKKDKNSIAVLFDKDHVFRLNFSGQKNIKILKDTYQASQLSVSLAPGGVYQTVYTQYYHPEKALTLSSARHTDFKKVQQANQLRWNHYIDRYFNAPGQQIKDSIQRRIAVKSIVTLMTNWRTKAKDLLHDGVFPSLNYQGFYGFWSWDSWKQAVGLSYFNPELAKSNILSMFDYQDKYGMVADCVYTDKTENNWRDTKPPLAAWSVWKIQEQAPDLAFLKHIYPMLVKYHQWWYTNRDHNQNGLCEYGSTDGTRIAAAWESGMDNAVRFDLAKLLKNNDAAWSLNQESVDLNAYLYAEKGYLARIAEAIGLTEEARQWESGRASLKSKINATFYKAEKGYYHDKLLDGQWMEAEGPEGWIPLWCGVADAGQAEAVLKIMLDQHKFNTFVPLPTLAADHPRFDPLKGYWRGPVWLDQVYFGLSGLQQYGYAKESTRLLEQLLKNAEGLSAQGPIRENYHPISGKGLNAMNFSWSAAHLLMLLKENKL
;
A
#
# COMPACT_ATOMS: atom_id res chain seq x y z
N MET A 1 67.27 26.74 -11.40
CA MET A 1 66.61 26.38 -10.10
C MET A 1 65.13 26.67 -10.26
N LYS A 2 64.38 25.68 -10.60
CA LYS A 2 62.88 25.74 -10.70
C LYS A 2 62.32 25.00 -9.47
N LYS A 3 61.64 25.72 -8.60
CA LYS A 3 60.94 25.15 -7.41
C LYS A 3 59.60 24.60 -7.89
N LEU A 4 59.41 23.29 -7.75
CA LEU A 4 58.14 22.60 -7.92
C LEU A 4 57.34 22.74 -6.62
N PHE A 5 56.15 23.35 -6.69
CA PHE A 5 55.16 23.35 -5.58
C PHE A 5 54.24 22.14 -5.75
N PHE A 6 54.34 21.21 -4.80
CA PHE A 6 53.34 20.16 -4.64
C PHE A 6 52.16 20.68 -3.84
N VAL A 7 50.99 20.75 -4.47
CA VAL A 7 49.72 20.99 -3.76
C VAL A 7 49.15 19.63 -3.38
N LEU A 8 49.20 19.26 -2.11
CA LEU A 8 48.50 18.12 -1.57
C LEU A 8 47.00 18.50 -1.45
N LEU A 9 46.15 17.99 -2.36
CA LEU A 9 44.70 17.96 -2.18
C LEU A 9 44.37 16.88 -1.12
N SER A 10 44.09 17.29 0.11
CA SER A 10 43.48 16.42 1.13
C SER A 10 41.99 16.24 0.77
N LEU A 11 41.64 15.13 0.15
CA LEU A 11 40.28 14.63 0.07
C LEU A 11 39.83 14.23 1.48
N GLY A 12 39.23 15.15 2.21
CA GLY A 12 38.48 14.87 3.41
C GLY A 12 37.26 14.03 3.08
N LEU A 13 37.39 12.71 3.23
CA LEU A 13 36.23 11.83 3.31
C LEU A 13 35.47 12.17 4.59
N SER A 14 34.49 13.08 4.45
CA SER A 14 33.48 13.27 5.48
C SER A 14 32.64 11.99 5.51
N PHE A 15 32.97 11.05 6.38
CA PHE A 15 32.01 10.06 6.84
C PHE A 15 30.90 10.81 7.59
N SER A 16 29.88 11.25 6.88
CA SER A 16 28.63 11.62 7.51
C SER A 16 28.16 10.37 8.27
N HIS A 17 28.12 10.47 9.60
CA HIS A 17 27.42 9.50 10.41
C HIS A 17 25.98 9.48 9.86
N ALA A 18 25.61 8.45 9.12
CA ALA A 18 24.25 8.25 8.66
C ALA A 18 23.39 8.25 9.91
N GLN A 19 22.67 9.35 10.14
CA GLN A 19 21.72 9.46 11.24
C GLN A 19 20.79 8.25 11.14
N ASN A 20 20.52 7.59 12.28
CA ASN A 20 19.62 6.44 12.33
C ASN A 20 18.17 6.92 12.23
N THR A 21 17.79 7.43 11.04
CA THR A 21 16.53 8.14 10.78
C THR A 21 15.32 7.29 11.17
N ARG A 22 15.32 5.99 10.89
CA ARG A 22 14.20 5.11 11.23
C ARG A 22 13.93 5.01 12.72
N SER A 23 14.96 5.12 13.56
CA SER A 23 14.84 5.06 15.03
C SER A 23 14.08 6.25 15.62
N ASN A 24 13.91 7.33 14.84
CA ASN A 24 13.14 8.50 15.24
C ASN A 24 11.61 8.27 15.09
N PHE A 25 11.21 7.14 14.48
CA PHE A 25 9.82 6.82 14.18
C PHE A 25 9.39 5.47 14.76
N PRO A 26 9.57 5.21 16.08
CA PRO A 26 9.01 4.03 16.69
C PRO A 26 7.48 4.15 16.70
N ASP A 27 6.80 3.02 16.57
CA ASP A 27 5.38 2.87 16.81
C ASP A 27 4.51 3.91 16.05
N VAL A 28 4.86 4.20 14.79
CA VAL A 28 4.00 5.03 13.91
C VAL A 28 2.65 4.35 13.67
N LEU A 29 2.61 3.04 13.81
CA LEU A 29 1.44 2.17 13.73
C LEU A 29 1.47 1.23 14.93
N LYS A 30 0.35 1.16 15.67
CA LYS A 30 0.23 0.26 16.82
C LYS A 30 0.06 -1.18 16.32
N LEU A 31 0.97 -2.08 16.71
CA LEU A 31 0.88 -3.50 16.52
C LEU A 31 0.56 -4.20 17.83
N GLY A 32 -0.16 -5.32 17.78
CA GLY A 32 -0.46 -6.14 18.93
C GLY A 32 -1.71 -6.99 18.71
N TYR A 33 -1.56 -8.31 18.81
CA TYR A 33 -2.67 -9.24 18.57
C TYR A 33 -2.50 -10.55 19.35
N GLN A 34 -3.59 -11.27 19.43
CA GLN A 34 -3.67 -12.69 19.77
C GLN A 34 -4.63 -13.32 18.76
N VAL A 35 -4.20 -14.36 18.08
CA VAL A 35 -5.01 -14.98 17.04
C VAL A 35 -6.19 -15.72 17.67
N LYS A 36 -7.39 -15.26 17.38
CA LYS A 36 -8.65 -15.91 17.81
C LYS A 36 -9.18 -16.85 16.73
N ARG A 37 -9.03 -16.48 15.47
CA ARG A 37 -9.49 -17.23 14.30
C ARG A 37 -8.44 -17.16 13.20
N PRO A 38 -8.04 -18.31 12.61
CA PRO A 38 -7.00 -18.35 11.58
C PRO A 38 -7.35 -17.53 10.33
N ASP A 39 -8.62 -17.40 9.97
CA ASP A 39 -9.15 -16.75 8.77
C ASP A 39 -9.41 -15.24 8.94
N ARG A 40 -9.14 -14.65 10.12
CA ARG A 40 -9.41 -13.25 10.42
C ARG A 40 -8.13 -12.45 10.65
N ILE A 41 -8.02 -11.32 9.97
CA ILE A 41 -6.87 -10.40 10.08
C ILE A 41 -7.38 -9.06 10.62
N GLU A 42 -7.60 -9.00 11.92
CA GLU A 42 -8.22 -7.86 12.63
C GLU A 42 -7.18 -6.96 13.31
N THR A 43 -5.94 -6.98 12.83
CA THR A 43 -4.82 -6.25 13.43
C THR A 43 -3.87 -5.70 12.38
N ASN A 44 -3.09 -4.70 12.77
CA ASN A 44 -1.94 -4.26 11.99
C ASN A 44 -0.86 -5.35 12.04
N VAL A 45 -0.24 -5.61 10.91
CA VAL A 45 0.85 -6.57 10.78
C VAL A 45 2.08 -5.92 10.17
N PHE A 46 3.20 -6.58 10.33
CA PHE A 46 4.49 -6.22 9.73
C PHE A 46 4.87 -7.26 8.67
N ALA A 47 5.04 -6.80 7.44
CA ALA A 47 5.71 -7.49 6.36
C ALA A 47 6.70 -6.52 5.70
N ASP A 48 7.74 -7.06 5.06
CA ASP A 48 8.80 -6.27 4.41
C ASP A 48 9.38 -7.03 3.22
N LEU A 49 10.07 -6.33 2.32
CA LEU A 49 10.71 -6.91 1.13
C LEU A 49 9.75 -7.69 0.21
N GLY A 50 8.48 -7.35 0.23
CA GLY A 50 7.46 -8.02 -0.58
C GLY A 50 7.15 -9.45 -0.16
N ALA A 51 7.40 -9.80 1.09
CA ALA A 51 7.20 -11.14 1.60
C ALA A 51 5.72 -11.53 1.66
N TRP A 52 5.45 -12.80 1.36
CA TRP A 52 4.12 -13.42 1.41
C TRP A 52 3.76 -13.97 2.79
N HIS A 53 4.50 -13.56 3.82
CA HIS A 53 4.20 -13.85 5.21
C HIS A 53 4.40 -12.61 6.08
N ALA A 54 3.65 -12.52 7.18
CA ALA A 54 3.66 -11.35 8.05
C ALA A 54 3.58 -11.73 9.53
N TYR A 55 3.94 -10.81 10.41
CA TYR A 55 3.96 -10.97 11.85
C TYR A 55 3.38 -9.75 12.55
N THR A 56 3.06 -9.90 13.86
CA THR A 56 2.73 -8.78 14.73
C THR A 56 3.28 -9.00 16.13
N LEU A 57 3.19 -8.00 17.00
CA LEU A 57 3.59 -8.09 18.39
C LEU A 57 2.50 -8.82 19.22
N PRO A 58 2.85 -9.51 20.31
CA PRO A 58 1.86 -10.07 21.20
C PRO A 58 1.12 -8.98 21.98
N SER A 59 -0.21 -9.08 22.10
CA SER A 59 -1.04 -8.27 22.98
C SER A 59 -1.37 -8.95 24.30
N ASP A 60 -1.18 -10.27 24.40
CA ASP A 60 -1.39 -11.07 25.60
C ASP A 60 -0.06 -11.47 26.26
N SER A 61 0.02 -11.33 27.56
CA SER A 61 1.22 -11.70 28.34
C SER A 61 1.57 -13.18 28.22
N GLY A 62 0.59 -14.04 27.90
CA GLY A 62 0.79 -15.45 27.63
C GLY A 62 1.69 -15.72 26.43
N ASP A 63 1.83 -14.76 25.52
CA ASP A 63 2.58 -14.89 24.28
C ASP A 63 3.95 -14.16 24.33
N TYR A 64 4.34 -13.59 25.46
CA TYR A 64 5.67 -12.98 25.62
C TYR A 64 6.80 -13.97 25.37
N GLY A 65 7.87 -13.51 24.73
CA GLY A 65 8.96 -14.35 24.24
C GLY A 65 8.71 -14.89 22.82
N SER A 66 7.74 -14.32 22.08
CA SER A 66 7.47 -14.67 20.68
C SER A 66 6.95 -13.48 19.89
N PHE A 67 6.92 -13.63 18.56
CA PHE A 67 6.11 -12.80 17.66
C PHE A 67 4.87 -13.59 17.23
N ILE A 68 3.74 -12.89 17.08
CA ILE A 68 2.48 -13.49 16.62
C ILE A 68 2.55 -13.74 15.12
N GLY A 69 2.19 -14.94 14.71
CA GLY A 69 2.25 -15.39 13.32
C GLY A 69 3.08 -16.66 13.11
N PRO A 70 3.38 -16.99 11.84
CA PRO A 70 3.15 -16.17 10.65
C PRO A 70 1.68 -16.12 10.20
N LEU A 71 1.31 -14.97 9.63
CA LEU A 71 0.23 -14.86 8.66
C LEU A 71 0.82 -15.27 7.31
N VAL A 72 0.32 -16.31 6.68
CA VAL A 72 0.75 -16.76 5.33
C VAL A 72 -0.29 -16.33 4.30
N MET A 73 0.18 -15.96 3.11
CA MET A 73 -0.62 -15.32 2.07
C MET A 73 -0.44 -15.99 0.71
N ASP A 74 -1.53 -16.07 -0.05
CA ASP A 74 -1.60 -16.42 -1.47
C ASP A 74 -2.86 -15.73 -2.04
N MET A 75 -3.84 -16.46 -2.56
CA MET A 75 -5.19 -15.95 -2.91
C MET A 75 -6.01 -15.50 -1.68
N SER A 76 -5.56 -15.83 -0.49
CA SER A 76 -6.11 -15.39 0.79
C SER A 76 -5.02 -15.38 1.87
N GLY A 77 -5.30 -14.73 3.01
CA GLY A 77 -4.39 -14.69 4.14
C GLY A 77 -4.91 -15.54 5.31
N ARG A 78 -4.01 -16.34 5.95
CA ARG A 78 -4.36 -17.16 7.12
C ARG A 78 -3.23 -17.20 8.13
N TRP A 79 -3.60 -17.11 9.41
CA TRP A 79 -2.65 -17.31 10.48
C TRP A 79 -2.30 -18.80 10.59
N LEU A 80 -1.04 -19.14 10.30
CA LEU A 80 -0.52 -20.50 10.45
C LEU A 80 -0.41 -20.90 11.92
N ALA A 81 -0.07 -19.95 12.77
CA ALA A 81 0.07 -20.13 14.22
C ALA A 81 -0.28 -18.84 14.96
N ASN A 82 -0.65 -18.91 16.24
CA ASN A 82 -0.63 -17.73 17.11
C ASN A 82 0.82 -17.32 17.39
N SER A 83 1.65 -18.30 17.74
CA SER A 83 3.08 -18.13 17.91
C SER A 83 3.79 -19.39 17.39
N ILE A 84 4.52 -19.25 16.27
CA ILE A 84 5.20 -20.43 15.71
C ILE A 84 6.48 -20.80 16.47
N ALA A 85 7.10 -19.88 17.21
CA ALA A 85 8.33 -20.14 17.96
C ALA A 85 8.37 -19.31 19.26
N LYS A 86 7.73 -19.81 20.31
CA LYS A 86 7.69 -19.19 21.62
C LYS A 86 8.84 -19.69 22.50
N LEU A 87 9.64 -18.75 22.99
CA LEU A 87 10.76 -19.02 23.90
C LEU A 87 10.26 -19.42 25.30
N SER A 88 10.84 -20.47 25.85
CA SER A 88 10.77 -20.84 27.25
C SER A 88 12.18 -20.92 27.84
N VAL A 89 12.38 -20.31 29.00
CA VAL A 89 13.65 -20.30 29.74
C VAL A 89 13.44 -21.04 31.05
N LYS A 90 14.32 -22.01 31.35
CA LYS A 90 14.33 -22.71 32.65
C LYS A 90 15.68 -22.52 33.34
N GLU A 91 15.65 -22.48 34.64
CA GLU A 91 16.83 -22.49 35.50
C GLU A 91 16.63 -23.49 36.64
N THR A 92 17.59 -24.38 36.86
CA THR A 92 17.49 -25.46 37.87
C THR A 92 16.19 -26.26 37.76
N GLY A 93 15.74 -26.54 36.51
CA GLY A 93 14.50 -27.27 36.22
C GLY A 93 13.19 -26.47 36.35
N ARG A 94 13.23 -25.24 36.87
CA ARG A 94 12.06 -24.36 37.01
C ARG A 94 11.92 -23.39 35.86
N VAL A 95 10.68 -23.22 35.36
CA VAL A 95 10.39 -22.22 34.28
C VAL A 95 10.45 -20.83 34.88
N ILE A 96 11.20 -19.95 34.23
CA ILE A 96 11.16 -18.49 34.47
C ILE A 96 9.92 -17.93 33.77
N ASP A 97 8.96 -17.46 34.54
CA ASP A 97 7.69 -16.95 34.04
C ASP A 97 7.88 -15.55 33.42
N LEU A 98 7.94 -15.49 32.09
CA LEU A 98 8.14 -14.23 31.32
C LEU A 98 6.99 -13.24 31.56
N LYS A 99 5.79 -13.68 31.96
CA LYS A 99 4.64 -12.79 32.23
C LYS A 99 4.89 -11.87 33.45
N LYS A 100 5.78 -12.25 34.35
CA LYS A 100 6.14 -11.47 35.55
C LYS A 100 7.18 -10.39 35.24
N GLY A 101 7.70 -10.35 34.03
CA GLY A 101 8.70 -9.38 33.61
C GLY A 101 8.11 -8.02 33.25
N ARG A 102 8.94 -6.97 33.36
CA ARG A 102 8.67 -5.72 32.70
C ARG A 102 8.96 -5.90 31.21
N ILE A 103 7.98 -5.56 30.35
CA ILE A 103 8.11 -5.69 28.92
C ILE A 103 8.07 -4.35 28.22
N VAL A 104 8.89 -4.22 27.18
CA VAL A 104 8.88 -3.09 26.23
C VAL A 104 8.82 -3.69 24.84
N GLN A 105 7.94 -3.16 24.00
CA GLN A 105 7.74 -3.62 22.63
C GLN A 105 7.75 -2.42 21.70
N HIS A 106 8.45 -2.55 20.56
CA HIS A 106 8.50 -1.52 19.53
C HIS A 106 8.32 -2.10 18.14
N TYR A 107 7.60 -1.36 17.33
CA TYR A 107 7.62 -1.46 15.87
C TYR A 107 8.44 -0.31 15.29
N TYR A 108 9.63 -0.61 14.83
CA TYR A 108 10.41 0.32 13.99
C TYR A 108 10.16 0.03 12.51
N PRO A 109 10.21 1.04 11.61
CA PRO A 109 10.21 0.75 10.18
C PRO A 109 11.24 -0.33 9.84
N GLY A 110 10.74 -1.52 9.37
CA GLY A 110 11.56 -2.68 9.03
C GLY A 110 11.96 -3.62 10.18
N MET A 111 11.48 -3.44 11.41
CA MET A 111 11.87 -4.33 12.51
C MET A 111 10.81 -4.37 13.63
N LEU A 112 10.50 -5.57 14.13
CA LEU A 112 9.82 -5.75 15.42
C LEU A 112 10.86 -6.01 16.50
N GLU A 113 10.66 -5.41 17.68
CA GLU A 113 11.50 -5.62 18.84
C GLU A 113 10.65 -5.87 20.09
N GLN A 114 11.09 -6.81 20.93
CA GLN A 114 10.54 -7.08 22.24
C GLN A 114 11.69 -7.19 23.23
N GLU A 115 11.62 -6.48 24.34
CA GLU A 115 12.57 -6.56 25.46
C GLU A 115 11.83 -6.93 26.74
N ILE A 116 12.31 -7.96 27.44
CA ILE A 116 11.72 -8.51 28.68
C ILE A 116 12.77 -8.50 29.79
N HIS A 117 12.46 -7.83 30.89
CA HIS A 117 13.27 -7.83 32.09
C HIS A 117 12.61 -8.69 33.16
N VAL A 118 13.21 -9.84 33.48
CA VAL A 118 12.63 -10.82 34.42
C VAL A 118 13.73 -11.60 35.13
N ALA A 119 13.61 -11.80 36.45
CA ALA A 119 14.52 -12.61 37.23
C ALA A 119 16.01 -12.29 36.97
N GLU A 120 16.39 -11.02 36.95
CA GLU A 120 17.74 -10.51 36.64
C GLU A 120 18.27 -10.96 35.27
N LEU A 121 17.38 -11.26 34.32
CA LEU A 121 17.68 -11.44 32.90
C LEU A 121 17.08 -10.28 32.11
N ARG A 122 17.80 -9.82 31.07
CA ARG A 122 17.23 -9.06 29.97
C ARG A 122 17.21 -9.93 28.73
N ILE A 123 16.03 -10.18 28.21
CA ILE A 123 15.79 -10.98 27.01
C ILE A 123 15.31 -10.05 25.90
N THR A 124 16.02 -10.00 24.78
CA THR A 124 15.65 -9.19 23.62
C THR A 124 15.39 -10.09 22.43
N LEU A 125 14.23 -9.92 21.79
CA LEU A 125 13.87 -10.57 20.54
C LEU A 125 13.76 -9.49 19.44
N ARG A 126 14.35 -9.75 18.27
CA ARG A 126 14.25 -8.87 17.09
C ARG A 126 13.88 -9.68 15.86
N LEU A 127 12.84 -9.25 15.15
CA LEU A 127 12.41 -9.85 13.88
C LEU A 127 12.66 -8.85 12.75
N ILE A 128 13.40 -9.30 11.71
CA ILE A 128 13.68 -8.57 10.48
C ILE A 128 13.53 -9.52 9.28
N TYR A 129 13.28 -8.97 8.09
CA TYR A 129 13.32 -9.76 6.85
C TYR A 129 14.71 -9.76 6.24
N VAL A 130 15.13 -10.94 5.77
CA VAL A 130 16.38 -11.18 5.04
C VAL A 130 16.17 -11.04 3.54
N SER A 131 15.00 -11.51 3.08
CA SER A 131 14.55 -11.49 1.69
C SER A 131 13.02 -11.50 1.63
N SER A 132 12.46 -11.51 0.43
CA SER A 132 11.01 -11.68 0.21
C SER A 132 10.47 -13.04 0.70
N THR A 133 11.34 -14.00 0.96
CA THR A 133 10.95 -15.37 1.33
C THR A 133 11.36 -15.72 2.76
N GLU A 134 12.21 -14.92 3.40
CA GLU A 134 12.82 -15.29 4.67
C GLU A 134 12.80 -14.16 5.69
N ALA A 135 12.24 -14.44 6.87
CA ALA A 135 12.36 -13.60 8.07
C ALA A 135 13.31 -14.27 9.08
N MET A 136 14.08 -13.47 9.81
CA MET A 136 15.03 -13.91 10.83
C MET A 136 14.68 -13.31 12.19
N VAL A 137 14.69 -14.14 13.21
CA VAL A 137 14.52 -13.72 14.61
C VAL A 137 15.81 -13.98 15.37
N GLN A 138 16.37 -12.92 15.95
CA GLN A 138 17.45 -13.01 16.93
C GLN A 138 16.86 -13.01 18.34
N THR A 139 17.36 -13.89 19.20
CA THR A 139 17.14 -13.87 20.64
C THR A 139 18.48 -13.63 21.33
N GLN A 140 18.52 -12.63 22.20
CA GLN A 140 19.66 -12.31 23.08
C GLN A 140 19.21 -12.41 24.53
N ILE A 141 20.01 -13.08 25.37
CA ILE A 141 19.76 -13.22 26.81
C ILE A 141 20.98 -12.71 27.56
N PHE A 142 20.81 -11.64 28.33
CA PHE A 142 21.83 -11.03 29.14
C PHE A 142 21.63 -11.42 30.60
N ASN A 143 22.69 -11.88 31.26
CA ASN A 143 22.72 -12.09 32.70
C ASN A 143 23.03 -10.78 33.43
N LEU A 144 22.06 -10.21 34.09
CA LEU A 144 22.19 -8.97 34.86
C LEU A 144 22.58 -9.22 36.31
N SER A 145 22.60 -10.49 36.76
CA SER A 145 22.98 -10.85 38.13
C SER A 145 24.50 -10.91 38.32
N LEU A 146 24.92 -10.91 39.59
CA LEU A 146 26.33 -11.05 39.98
C LEU A 146 26.80 -12.52 40.00
N GLN A 147 25.93 -13.46 39.68
CA GLN A 147 26.22 -14.88 39.71
C GLN A 147 26.22 -15.52 38.33
N LYS A 148 27.02 -16.60 38.17
CA LYS A 148 26.99 -17.44 36.98
C LYS A 148 25.65 -18.19 36.94
N ARG A 149 24.99 -18.14 35.78
CA ARG A 149 23.68 -18.77 35.56
C ARG A 149 23.75 -19.91 34.56
N LYS A 150 22.98 -20.96 34.77
CA LYS A 150 22.87 -22.08 33.83
C LYS A 150 21.41 -22.21 33.42
N LEU A 151 21.14 -21.91 32.16
CA LEU A 151 19.79 -21.84 31.60
C LEU A 151 19.57 -22.99 30.61
N GLU A 152 18.33 -23.47 30.55
CA GLU A 152 17.84 -24.38 29.52
C GLU A 152 16.84 -23.60 28.67
N LEU A 153 17.03 -23.65 27.36
CA LEU A 153 16.20 -22.92 26.42
C LEU A 153 15.39 -23.87 25.53
N SER A 154 14.16 -23.54 25.29
CA SER A 154 13.35 -24.25 24.31
C SER A 154 12.42 -23.29 23.56
N TRP A 155 12.08 -23.67 22.34
CA TRP A 155 11.09 -23.01 21.50
C TRP A 155 9.96 -23.99 21.22
N SER A 156 8.73 -23.52 21.27
CA SER A 156 7.56 -24.33 20.96
C SER A 156 6.58 -23.57 20.10
N GLY A 157 5.78 -24.28 19.33
CA GLY A 157 4.71 -23.72 18.51
C GLY A 157 3.58 -24.72 18.31
N GLN A 158 2.40 -24.19 17.99
CA GLN A 158 1.23 -24.96 17.61
C GLN A 158 0.68 -24.40 16.31
N VAL A 159 0.40 -25.28 15.35
CA VAL A 159 -0.22 -24.95 14.08
C VAL A 159 -1.74 -24.89 14.25
N LEU A 160 -2.38 -23.87 13.69
CA LEU A 160 -3.82 -23.63 13.81
C LEU A 160 -4.64 -24.20 12.65
N LEU A 161 -4.01 -24.50 11.52
CA LEU A 161 -4.67 -25.06 10.35
C LEU A 161 -4.88 -26.57 10.57
N LYS A 162 -6.12 -27.04 10.42
CA LYS A 162 -6.53 -28.41 10.75
C LYS A 162 -5.92 -29.47 9.84
N ASP A 163 -5.63 -29.13 8.61
CA ASP A 163 -5.06 -29.97 7.55
C ASP A 163 -3.54 -29.86 7.42
N ALA A 164 -2.91 -29.07 8.30
CA ALA A 164 -1.47 -28.92 8.27
C ALA A 164 -0.73 -30.09 8.93
N GLU A 165 0.37 -30.50 8.30
CA GLU A 165 1.25 -31.57 8.78
C GLU A 165 2.61 -30.99 9.19
N LEU A 166 3.08 -31.35 10.39
CA LEU A 166 4.41 -31.02 10.89
C LEU A 166 5.42 -32.12 10.54
N LYS A 167 6.53 -31.76 9.88
CA LYS A 167 7.65 -32.66 9.60
C LYS A 167 8.95 -32.12 10.17
N LYS A 168 9.75 -33.00 10.77
CA LYS A 168 11.10 -32.70 11.27
C LYS A 168 12.13 -33.00 10.21
N ASP A 169 13.11 -32.11 10.04
CA ASP A 169 14.32 -32.33 9.25
C ASP A 169 15.52 -31.70 9.96
N LYS A 170 16.41 -32.54 10.54
CA LYS A 170 17.60 -32.09 11.33
C LYS A 170 17.24 -31.00 12.34
N ASN A 171 17.65 -29.76 12.11
CA ASN A 171 17.41 -28.59 12.94
C ASN A 171 16.21 -27.72 12.44
N SER A 172 15.38 -28.26 11.58
CA SER A 172 14.26 -27.56 10.98
C SER A 172 12.94 -28.27 11.20
N ILE A 173 11.88 -27.52 11.07
CA ILE A 173 10.49 -27.97 11.08
C ILE A 173 9.85 -27.45 9.79
N ALA A 174 9.23 -28.33 9.03
CA ALA A 174 8.37 -27.98 7.91
C ALA A 174 6.91 -28.12 8.33
N VAL A 175 6.11 -27.14 7.97
CA VAL A 175 4.64 -27.19 8.07
C VAL A 175 4.11 -27.25 6.65
N LEU A 176 3.49 -28.37 6.30
CA LEU A 176 2.85 -28.58 5.00
C LEU A 176 1.36 -28.29 5.15
N PHE A 177 0.78 -27.53 4.22
CA PHE A 177 -0.65 -27.18 4.23
C PHE A 177 -1.12 -26.89 2.81
N ASP A 178 -2.43 -26.95 2.56
CA ASP A 178 -3.07 -26.68 1.27
C ASP A 178 -2.42 -27.45 0.09
N LYS A 179 -2.08 -28.72 0.29
CA LYS A 179 -1.45 -29.61 -0.69
C LYS A 179 -0.05 -29.21 -1.16
N ASP A 180 0.19 -27.92 -1.45
CA ASP A 180 1.39 -27.43 -2.14
C ASP A 180 2.20 -26.39 -1.34
N HIS A 181 1.67 -25.87 -0.23
CA HIS A 181 2.34 -24.84 0.56
C HIS A 181 3.23 -25.43 1.64
N VAL A 182 4.42 -24.87 1.80
CA VAL A 182 5.37 -25.27 2.82
C VAL A 182 5.94 -24.05 3.54
N PHE A 183 5.66 -23.94 4.82
CA PHE A 183 6.38 -23.02 5.71
C PHE A 183 7.51 -23.79 6.41
N ARG A 184 8.69 -23.15 6.56
CA ARG A 184 9.83 -23.76 7.26
C ARG A 184 10.35 -22.86 8.37
N LEU A 185 10.71 -23.50 9.47
CA LEU A 185 11.37 -22.90 10.62
C LEU A 185 12.72 -23.59 10.82
N ASN A 186 13.83 -22.83 10.69
CA ASN A 186 15.19 -23.37 10.82
C ASN A 186 15.86 -22.76 12.05
N PHE A 187 16.36 -23.59 12.93
CA PHE A 187 17.09 -23.17 14.12
C PHE A 187 18.60 -23.21 13.90
N SER A 188 19.32 -22.18 14.35
CA SER A 188 20.78 -22.21 14.40
C SER A 188 21.26 -23.17 15.50
N GLY A 189 22.33 -23.89 15.21
CA GLY A 189 22.91 -24.91 16.12
C GLY A 189 22.00 -26.13 16.32
N GLN A 190 22.57 -27.16 16.92
CA GLN A 190 21.86 -28.42 17.12
C GLN A 190 20.73 -28.28 18.14
N LYS A 191 19.54 -28.74 17.78
CA LYS A 191 18.35 -28.77 18.62
C LYS A 191 17.78 -30.18 18.73
N ASN A 192 17.30 -30.53 19.92
CA ASN A 192 16.49 -31.72 20.07
C ASN A 192 15.02 -31.35 19.77
N ILE A 193 14.53 -31.77 18.60
CA ILE A 193 13.17 -31.48 18.15
C ILE A 193 12.27 -32.69 18.38
N LYS A 194 11.15 -32.44 19.07
CA LYS A 194 10.07 -33.39 19.27
C LYS A 194 8.79 -32.80 18.62
N ILE A 195 8.07 -33.62 17.86
CA ILE A 195 6.78 -33.26 17.27
C ILE A 195 5.72 -34.15 17.93
N LEU A 196 4.60 -33.51 18.29
CA LEU A 196 3.42 -34.19 18.82
C LEU A 196 2.19 -33.60 18.14
N LYS A 197 1.65 -34.30 17.14
CA LYS A 197 0.49 -33.90 16.36
C LYS A 197 0.68 -32.50 15.71
N ASP A 198 -0.03 -31.49 16.16
CA ASP A 198 -0.05 -30.09 15.68
C ASP A 198 0.94 -29.19 16.44
N THR A 199 1.72 -29.76 17.37
CA THR A 199 2.68 -29.02 18.19
C THR A 199 4.11 -29.54 18.02
N TYR A 200 5.07 -28.71 18.36
CA TYR A 200 6.46 -29.13 18.47
C TYR A 200 7.17 -28.44 19.62
N GLN A 201 8.29 -29.03 20.03
CA GLN A 201 9.27 -28.44 20.94
C GLN A 201 10.68 -28.67 20.40
N ALA A 202 11.45 -27.57 20.30
CA ALA A 202 12.88 -27.60 19.97
C ALA A 202 13.69 -27.14 21.19
N SER A 203 14.50 -28.03 21.75
CA SER A 203 15.24 -27.78 22.99
C SER A 203 16.71 -27.63 22.77
N GLN A 204 17.34 -26.71 23.48
CA GLN A 204 18.79 -26.57 23.61
C GLN A 204 19.13 -26.71 25.11
N LEU A 205 19.90 -27.73 25.44
CA LEU A 205 20.33 -27.96 26.79
C LEU A 205 21.51 -27.04 27.15
N SER A 206 21.41 -26.46 28.35
CA SER A 206 22.54 -25.88 29.12
C SER A 206 23.32 -24.76 28.41
N VAL A 207 22.81 -23.55 28.54
CA VAL A 207 23.53 -22.31 28.27
C VAL A 207 24.11 -21.75 29.56
N SER A 208 25.44 -21.56 29.64
CA SER A 208 26.11 -21.03 30.85
C SER A 208 26.46 -19.56 30.61
N LEU A 209 25.99 -18.67 31.46
CA LEU A 209 26.20 -17.20 31.40
C LEU A 209 26.95 -16.71 32.63
N ALA A 210 28.15 -16.18 32.46
CA ALA A 210 28.86 -15.44 33.49
C ALA A 210 28.09 -14.17 33.88
N PRO A 211 28.38 -13.52 35.03
CA PRO A 211 27.90 -12.18 35.32
C PRO A 211 28.18 -11.22 34.16
N GLY A 212 27.18 -10.44 33.71
CA GLY A 212 27.26 -9.56 32.53
C GLY A 212 27.39 -10.28 31.19
N GLY A 213 27.40 -11.63 31.17
CA GLY A 213 27.50 -12.42 29.94
C GLY A 213 26.23 -12.37 29.10
N VAL A 214 26.41 -12.57 27.78
CA VAL A 214 25.32 -12.64 26.81
C VAL A 214 25.36 -13.95 26.03
N TYR A 215 24.19 -14.55 25.84
CA TYR A 215 23.95 -15.62 24.87
C TYR A 215 23.10 -15.09 23.74
N GLN A 216 23.44 -15.47 22.51
CA GLN A 216 22.63 -15.12 21.34
C GLN A 216 22.40 -16.34 20.46
N THR A 217 21.23 -16.39 19.86
CA THR A 217 20.85 -17.40 18.88
C THR A 217 19.90 -16.80 17.86
N VAL A 218 19.78 -17.43 16.71
CA VAL A 218 18.86 -17.03 15.65
C VAL A 218 18.05 -18.22 15.17
N TYR A 219 16.87 -17.93 14.67
CA TYR A 219 16.14 -18.86 13.81
C TYR A 219 15.57 -18.09 12.63
N THR A 220 15.32 -18.80 11.50
CA THR A 220 14.75 -18.23 10.30
C THR A 220 13.43 -18.88 9.97
N GLN A 221 12.54 -18.10 9.36
CA GLN A 221 11.20 -18.45 8.97
C GLN A 221 11.06 -18.21 7.47
N TYR A 222 10.66 -19.24 6.73
CA TYR A 222 10.69 -19.25 5.29
C TYR A 222 9.31 -19.60 4.74
N TYR A 223 8.81 -18.77 3.83
CA TYR A 223 7.57 -19.03 3.09
C TYR A 223 7.51 -18.27 1.77
N HIS A 224 7.00 -18.92 0.73
CA HIS A 224 6.61 -18.33 -0.54
C HIS A 224 5.46 -19.15 -1.13
N PRO A 225 4.46 -18.54 -1.83
CA PRO A 225 3.31 -19.26 -2.38
C PRO A 225 3.66 -20.16 -3.58
N GLU A 226 4.78 -19.95 -4.25
CA GLU A 226 5.28 -20.92 -5.21
C GLU A 226 5.81 -22.16 -4.51
N LYS A 227 5.71 -23.31 -5.17
CA LYS A 227 6.15 -24.62 -4.69
C LYS A 227 7.46 -24.56 -3.92
N ALA A 228 7.52 -25.36 -2.86
CA ALA A 228 8.68 -25.52 -2.00
C ALA A 228 9.99 -25.46 -2.78
N LEU A 229 10.64 -24.31 -2.72
CA LEU A 229 12.02 -24.18 -3.17
C LEU A 229 12.82 -25.25 -2.44
N THR A 230 13.52 -26.09 -3.17
CA THR A 230 14.53 -26.98 -2.59
C THR A 230 15.51 -26.11 -1.83
N LEU A 231 15.32 -26.03 -0.51
CA LEU A 231 16.17 -25.20 0.34
C LEU A 231 17.56 -25.78 0.30
N SER A 232 18.46 -25.10 -0.39
CA SER A 232 19.87 -25.21 -0.05
C SER A 232 20.00 -24.88 1.43
N SER A 233 20.74 -25.71 2.15
CA SER A 233 21.08 -25.58 3.57
C SER A 233 21.18 -24.11 4.00
N ALA A 234 20.49 -23.74 5.09
CA ALA A 234 20.52 -22.40 5.66
C ALA A 234 21.91 -21.79 5.56
N ARG A 235 22.06 -20.78 4.71
CA ARG A 235 23.28 -19.97 4.71
C ARG A 235 23.33 -19.32 6.08
N HIS A 236 24.42 -19.48 6.81
CA HIS A 236 24.63 -18.80 8.08
C HIS A 236 24.71 -17.29 7.82
N THR A 237 23.56 -16.64 7.74
CA THR A 237 23.47 -15.20 7.54
C THR A 237 23.68 -14.52 8.89
N ASP A 238 24.67 -13.63 8.96
CA ASP A 238 24.97 -12.87 10.16
C ASP A 238 23.84 -11.84 10.40
N PHE A 239 23.10 -12.00 11.51
CA PHE A 239 22.01 -11.10 11.89
C PHE A 239 22.45 -9.63 11.90
N LYS A 240 23.65 -9.33 12.38
CA LYS A 240 24.17 -7.96 12.45
C LYS A 240 24.29 -7.33 11.06
N LYS A 241 24.77 -8.09 10.07
CA LYS A 241 24.88 -7.63 8.67
C LYS A 241 23.50 -7.38 8.07
N VAL A 242 22.54 -8.29 8.28
CA VAL A 242 21.14 -8.13 7.82
C VAL A 242 20.50 -6.92 8.47
N GLN A 243 20.67 -6.75 9.78
CA GLN A 243 20.14 -5.62 10.52
C GLN A 243 20.70 -4.28 9.99
N GLN A 244 22.00 -4.21 9.70
CA GLN A 244 22.61 -3.01 9.11
C GLN A 244 22.04 -2.71 7.72
N ALA A 245 21.96 -3.72 6.83
CA ALA A 245 21.38 -3.56 5.51
C ALA A 245 19.90 -3.12 5.56
N ASN A 246 19.12 -3.72 6.45
CA ASN A 246 17.73 -3.33 6.71
C ASN A 246 17.62 -1.87 7.19
N GLN A 247 18.48 -1.47 8.12
CA GLN A 247 18.51 -0.09 8.63
C GLN A 247 18.87 0.92 7.54
N LEU A 248 19.91 0.64 6.73
CA LEU A 248 20.32 1.52 5.63
C LEU A 248 19.19 1.68 4.58
N ARG A 249 18.52 0.58 4.23
CA ARG A 249 17.41 0.60 3.27
C ARG A 249 16.23 1.44 3.78
N TRP A 250 15.79 1.25 5.02
CA TRP A 250 14.70 2.02 5.60
C TRP A 250 15.04 3.50 5.83
N ASN A 251 16.28 3.79 6.24
CA ASN A 251 16.76 5.18 6.29
C ASN A 251 16.72 5.80 4.89
N HIS A 252 17.17 5.07 3.85
CA HIS A 252 17.11 5.54 2.48
C HIS A 252 15.68 5.85 2.01
N TYR A 253 14.70 4.99 2.29
CA TYR A 253 13.30 5.27 1.94
C TYR A 253 12.77 6.54 2.61
N ILE A 254 13.00 6.66 3.92
CA ILE A 254 12.52 7.80 4.70
C ILE A 254 13.24 9.09 4.26
N ASP A 255 14.56 9.07 4.12
CA ASP A 255 15.36 10.22 3.72
C ASP A 255 15.04 10.65 2.29
N ARG A 256 14.89 9.70 1.36
CA ARG A 256 14.50 10.00 -0.03
C ARG A 256 13.14 10.69 -0.08
N TYR A 257 12.14 10.20 0.64
CA TYR A 257 10.84 10.86 0.71
C TYR A 257 10.96 12.30 1.23
N PHE A 258 11.63 12.51 2.37
CA PHE A 258 11.72 13.86 2.94
C PHE A 258 12.55 14.82 2.09
N ASN A 259 13.53 14.33 1.33
CA ASN A 259 14.36 15.12 0.42
C ASN A 259 13.79 15.22 -1.01
N ALA A 260 12.72 14.48 -1.35
CA ALA A 260 12.07 14.56 -2.65
C ALA A 260 11.57 15.99 -2.95
N PRO A 261 11.50 16.38 -4.24
CA PRO A 261 10.90 17.67 -4.62
C PRO A 261 9.51 17.87 -4.02
N GLY A 262 9.16 19.13 -3.73
CA GLY A 262 7.90 19.52 -3.12
C GLY A 262 8.07 20.18 -1.75
N GLN A 263 7.00 20.19 -0.98
CA GLN A 263 6.98 20.83 0.34
C GLN A 263 7.94 20.18 1.33
N GLN A 264 8.67 21.01 2.09
CA GLN A 264 9.47 20.57 3.23
C GLN A 264 8.57 20.36 4.46
N ILE A 265 8.40 19.09 4.86
CA ILE A 265 7.54 18.71 5.98
C ILE A 265 8.31 18.91 7.29
N LYS A 266 7.98 19.96 8.04
CA LYS A 266 8.62 20.30 9.33
C LYS A 266 7.84 19.80 10.53
N ASP A 267 6.52 19.78 10.44
CA ASP A 267 5.64 19.33 11.52
C ASP A 267 5.87 17.86 11.88
N SER A 268 5.99 17.56 13.17
CA SER A 268 6.33 16.22 13.66
C SER A 268 5.21 15.20 13.44
N ILE A 269 3.95 15.62 13.50
CA ILE A 269 2.78 14.76 13.29
C ILE A 269 2.69 14.40 11.81
N GLN A 270 2.85 15.39 10.93
CA GLN A 270 2.86 15.15 9.48
C GLN A 270 4.02 14.24 9.06
N ARG A 271 5.20 14.39 9.66
CA ARG A 271 6.33 13.48 9.45
C ARG A 271 6.01 12.05 9.88
N ARG A 272 5.32 11.86 11.00
CA ARG A 272 4.86 10.54 11.46
C ARG A 272 3.78 9.96 10.52
N ILE A 273 2.85 10.77 10.01
CA ILE A 273 1.86 10.36 9.01
C ILE A 273 2.57 9.88 7.72
N ALA A 274 3.56 10.63 7.24
CA ALA A 274 4.35 10.24 6.06
C ALA A 274 5.05 8.89 6.26
N VAL A 275 5.74 8.69 7.39
CA VAL A 275 6.42 7.41 7.67
C VAL A 275 5.42 6.27 7.85
N LYS A 276 4.25 6.52 8.48
CA LYS A 276 3.15 5.54 8.54
C LYS A 276 2.66 5.16 7.13
N SER A 277 2.56 6.12 6.23
CA SER A 277 2.15 5.87 4.84
C SER A 277 3.17 5.02 4.09
N ILE A 278 4.48 5.30 4.24
CA ILE A 278 5.56 4.47 3.69
C ILE A 278 5.48 3.04 4.24
N VAL A 279 5.32 2.89 5.57
CA VAL A 279 5.18 1.58 6.23
C VAL A 279 3.96 0.82 5.71
N THR A 280 2.83 1.50 5.51
CA THR A 280 1.60 0.89 4.98
C THR A 280 1.79 0.37 3.57
N LEU A 281 2.41 1.16 2.67
CA LEU A 281 2.71 0.71 1.30
C LEU A 281 3.66 -0.48 1.29
N MET A 282 4.76 -0.43 2.08
CA MET A 282 5.75 -1.49 2.13
C MET A 282 5.21 -2.78 2.76
N THR A 283 4.28 -2.69 3.70
CA THR A 283 3.59 -3.85 4.29
C THR A 283 2.66 -4.53 3.28
N ASN A 284 2.05 -3.79 2.36
CA ASN A 284 1.19 -4.32 1.30
C ASN A 284 1.95 -4.74 0.02
N TRP A 285 3.24 -4.43 -0.12
CA TRP A 285 4.07 -4.90 -1.23
C TRP A 285 4.17 -6.42 -1.24
N ARG A 286 4.00 -7.03 -2.43
CA ARG A 286 4.22 -8.45 -2.71
C ARG A 286 5.17 -8.60 -3.89
N THR A 287 6.15 -9.47 -3.73
CA THR A 287 7.00 -9.88 -4.86
C THR A 287 6.20 -10.76 -5.81
N LYS A 288 6.63 -10.78 -7.07
CA LYS A 288 6.08 -11.68 -8.08
C LYS A 288 6.01 -13.12 -7.57
N ALA A 289 4.93 -13.80 -7.92
CA ALA A 289 4.68 -15.20 -7.56
C ALA A 289 3.64 -15.81 -8.49
N LYS A 290 3.84 -17.04 -8.92
CA LYS A 290 2.95 -17.77 -9.83
C LYS A 290 2.63 -16.94 -11.09
N ASP A 291 1.36 -16.59 -11.31
CA ASP A 291 0.93 -15.78 -12.46
C ASP A 291 1.14 -14.26 -12.27
N LEU A 292 1.52 -13.76 -11.09
CA LEU A 292 1.96 -12.37 -10.93
C LEU A 292 3.42 -12.25 -11.40
N LEU A 293 3.64 -11.62 -12.57
CA LEU A 293 4.93 -11.59 -13.26
C LEU A 293 5.87 -10.47 -12.78
N HIS A 294 5.30 -9.43 -12.19
CA HIS A 294 6.01 -8.31 -11.55
C HIS A 294 5.57 -8.12 -10.11
N ASP A 295 6.39 -7.40 -9.34
CA ASP A 295 6.05 -6.98 -7.98
C ASP A 295 4.94 -5.94 -8.02
N GLY A 296 4.03 -6.00 -7.04
CA GLY A 296 2.94 -5.04 -6.92
C GLY A 296 2.49 -4.83 -5.48
N VAL A 297 1.45 -4.05 -5.30
CA VAL A 297 0.94 -3.67 -3.97
C VAL A 297 -0.54 -4.03 -3.84
N PHE A 298 -0.88 -4.82 -2.82
CA PHE A 298 -2.27 -5.08 -2.47
C PHE A 298 -2.99 -3.79 -2.03
N PRO A 299 -4.28 -3.62 -2.31
CA PRO A 299 -5.08 -2.55 -1.71
C PRO A 299 -5.01 -2.60 -0.18
N SER A 300 -5.21 -3.77 0.41
CA SER A 300 -5.01 -4.03 1.84
C SER A 300 -4.92 -5.53 2.12
N LEU A 301 -3.92 -5.94 2.88
CA LEU A 301 -3.84 -7.33 3.36
C LEU A 301 -4.81 -7.63 4.53
N ASN A 302 -5.50 -6.62 5.07
CA ASN A 302 -6.48 -6.78 6.14
C ASN A 302 -7.89 -7.17 5.65
N TYR A 303 -8.10 -7.22 4.33
CA TYR A 303 -9.36 -7.67 3.75
C TYR A 303 -9.11 -8.81 2.76
N GLN A 304 -9.74 -9.95 2.99
CA GLN A 304 -9.52 -11.19 2.22
C GLN A 304 -9.82 -11.06 0.72
N GLY A 305 -10.70 -10.13 0.34
CA GLY A 305 -11.00 -9.84 -1.06
C GLY A 305 -9.92 -9.06 -1.81
N PHE A 306 -8.88 -8.53 -1.12
CA PHE A 306 -7.86 -7.66 -1.71
C PHE A 306 -6.49 -8.34 -1.91
N TYR A 307 -6.46 -9.65 -2.11
CA TYR A 307 -5.21 -10.41 -2.34
C TYR A 307 -4.87 -10.52 -3.83
N GLY A 308 -4.83 -9.37 -4.50
CA GLY A 308 -4.48 -9.17 -5.90
C GLY A 308 -4.03 -7.73 -6.14
N PHE A 309 -3.78 -7.35 -7.40
CA PHE A 309 -3.43 -6.00 -7.80
C PHE A 309 -4.57 -5.42 -8.65
N TRP A 310 -5.13 -4.29 -8.20
CA TRP A 310 -6.17 -3.55 -8.92
C TRP A 310 -5.54 -2.46 -9.77
N SER A 311 -6.06 -2.25 -10.98
CA SER A 311 -5.42 -1.35 -11.95
C SER A 311 -5.36 0.09 -11.45
N TRP A 312 -6.47 0.75 -11.10
CA TRP A 312 -6.37 2.15 -10.68
C TRP A 312 -5.75 2.36 -9.29
N ASP A 313 -5.82 1.33 -8.41
CA ASP A 313 -5.02 1.28 -7.18
C ASP A 313 -3.54 1.33 -7.51
N SER A 314 -3.11 0.49 -8.45
CA SER A 314 -1.71 0.40 -8.88
C SER A 314 -1.20 1.73 -9.44
N TRP A 315 -2.02 2.44 -10.23
CA TRP A 315 -1.66 3.77 -10.72
C TRP A 315 -1.41 4.76 -9.58
N LYS A 316 -2.32 4.82 -8.62
CA LYS A 316 -2.25 5.71 -7.45
C LYS A 316 -1.12 5.34 -6.49
N GLN A 317 -0.97 4.04 -6.19
CA GLN A 317 0.11 3.51 -5.36
C GLN A 317 1.48 3.82 -5.95
N ALA A 318 1.64 3.67 -7.27
CA ALA A 318 2.91 3.91 -7.95
C ALA A 318 3.34 5.39 -7.85
N VAL A 319 2.41 6.35 -7.88
CA VAL A 319 2.75 7.76 -7.62
C VAL A 319 3.28 7.96 -6.21
N GLY A 320 2.61 7.41 -5.19
CA GLY A 320 3.09 7.47 -3.81
C GLY A 320 4.45 6.79 -3.60
N LEU A 321 4.66 5.62 -4.23
CA LEU A 321 5.92 4.87 -4.21
C LEU A 321 7.06 5.63 -4.88
N SER A 322 6.81 6.38 -5.96
CA SER A 322 7.83 7.06 -6.74
C SER A 322 8.68 8.02 -5.90
N TYR A 323 8.12 8.60 -4.86
CA TYR A 323 8.84 9.49 -3.95
C TYR A 323 9.96 8.80 -3.17
N PHE A 324 9.88 7.49 -2.94
CA PHE A 324 10.86 6.80 -2.08
C PHE A 324 11.37 5.45 -2.64
N ASN A 325 10.60 4.77 -3.50
CA ASN A 325 10.97 3.49 -4.11
C ASN A 325 10.47 3.43 -5.58
N PRO A 326 11.08 4.18 -6.50
CA PRO A 326 10.64 4.28 -7.89
C PRO A 326 10.74 2.95 -8.66
N GLU A 327 11.64 2.05 -8.29
CA GLU A 327 11.74 0.75 -8.94
C GLU A 327 10.50 -0.11 -8.64
N LEU A 328 10.03 -0.10 -7.40
CA LEU A 328 8.75 -0.73 -7.06
C LEU A 328 7.56 -0.03 -7.74
N ALA A 329 7.61 1.30 -7.87
CA ALA A 329 6.59 2.05 -8.61
C ALA A 329 6.48 1.59 -10.06
N LYS A 330 7.60 1.46 -10.78
CA LYS A 330 7.65 0.93 -12.15
C LYS A 330 7.12 -0.50 -12.24
N SER A 331 7.56 -1.36 -11.30
CA SER A 331 7.12 -2.76 -11.23
C SER A 331 5.61 -2.86 -11.00
N ASN A 332 5.04 -2.02 -10.13
CA ASN A 332 3.60 -1.96 -9.88
C ASN A 332 2.78 -1.52 -11.10
N ILE A 333 3.33 -0.66 -11.98
CA ILE A 333 2.74 -0.33 -13.28
C ILE A 333 2.79 -1.55 -14.21
N LEU A 334 3.96 -2.18 -14.33
CA LEU A 334 4.15 -3.32 -15.24
C LEU A 334 3.27 -4.51 -14.85
N SER A 335 3.04 -4.76 -13.55
CA SER A 335 2.21 -5.87 -13.10
C SER A 335 0.79 -5.85 -13.69
N MET A 336 0.25 -4.68 -13.99
CA MET A 336 -1.06 -4.53 -14.63
C MET A 336 -0.97 -4.67 -16.15
N PHE A 337 0.10 -4.12 -16.76
CA PHE A 337 0.31 -4.21 -18.21
C PHE A 337 0.76 -5.61 -18.67
N ASP A 338 1.26 -6.47 -17.78
CA ASP A 338 1.48 -7.90 -18.07
C ASP A 338 0.21 -8.60 -18.61
N TYR A 339 -0.95 -8.07 -18.20
CA TYR A 339 -2.26 -8.58 -18.56
C TYR A 339 -3.06 -7.59 -19.44
N GLN A 340 -2.36 -6.74 -20.21
CA GLN A 340 -3.03 -5.98 -21.26
C GLN A 340 -3.44 -6.94 -22.40
N ASP A 341 -4.73 -6.95 -22.75
CA ASP A 341 -5.22 -7.81 -23.82
C ASP A 341 -4.78 -7.34 -25.23
N LYS A 342 -5.04 -8.15 -26.23
CA LYS A 342 -4.69 -7.83 -27.62
C LYS A 342 -5.40 -6.58 -28.18
N TYR A 343 -6.49 -6.15 -27.57
CA TYR A 343 -7.24 -4.96 -27.97
C TYR A 343 -6.85 -3.71 -27.20
N GLY A 344 -6.11 -3.85 -26.09
CA GLY A 344 -5.62 -2.75 -25.28
C GLY A 344 -6.24 -2.63 -23.90
N MET A 345 -7.25 -3.43 -23.58
CA MET A 345 -7.86 -3.45 -22.25
C MET A 345 -6.86 -3.92 -21.20
N VAL A 346 -6.84 -3.26 -20.06
CA VAL A 346 -6.15 -3.70 -18.84
C VAL A 346 -7.21 -4.26 -17.90
N ALA A 347 -6.98 -5.45 -17.33
CA ALA A 347 -7.90 -6.07 -16.38
C ALA A 347 -8.16 -5.17 -15.16
N ASP A 348 -9.36 -5.24 -14.58
CA ASP A 348 -9.68 -4.57 -13.32
C ASP A 348 -8.69 -4.98 -12.23
N CYS A 349 -8.53 -6.28 -12.01
CA CYS A 349 -7.54 -6.81 -11.08
C CYS A 349 -6.94 -8.12 -11.56
N VAL A 350 -5.73 -8.42 -11.06
CA VAL A 350 -4.94 -9.62 -11.38
C VAL A 350 -4.49 -10.32 -10.10
N TYR A 351 -4.38 -11.67 -10.17
CA TYR A 351 -4.11 -12.52 -9.02
C TYR A 351 -2.94 -13.49 -9.26
N THR A 352 -2.51 -14.18 -8.21
CA THR A 352 -1.54 -15.30 -8.30
C THR A 352 -2.06 -16.46 -9.15
N ASP A 353 -3.36 -16.57 -9.33
CA ASP A 353 -4.03 -17.45 -10.30
C ASP A 353 -4.70 -16.57 -11.36
N LYS A 354 -4.16 -16.54 -12.58
CA LYS A 354 -4.68 -15.71 -13.68
C LYS A 354 -6.08 -16.09 -14.14
N THR A 355 -6.58 -17.27 -13.78
CA THR A 355 -7.97 -17.67 -14.12
C THR A 355 -9.00 -16.88 -13.32
N GLU A 356 -8.57 -16.26 -12.20
CA GLU A 356 -9.37 -15.39 -11.35
C GLU A 356 -9.24 -13.88 -11.72
N ASN A 357 -8.43 -13.54 -12.73
CA ASN A 357 -8.30 -12.16 -13.19
C ASN A 357 -9.67 -11.61 -13.63
N ASN A 358 -10.01 -10.41 -13.13
CA ASN A 358 -11.29 -9.79 -13.46
C ASN A 358 -11.20 -9.01 -14.79
N TRP A 359 -11.91 -9.50 -15.78
CA TRP A 359 -12.04 -8.91 -17.12
C TRP A 359 -13.42 -8.32 -17.40
N ARG A 360 -14.29 -8.27 -16.39
CA ARG A 360 -15.66 -7.74 -16.54
C ARG A 360 -15.70 -6.25 -16.81
N ASP A 361 -14.67 -5.57 -16.35
CA ASP A 361 -14.45 -4.13 -16.46
C ASP A 361 -12.96 -3.82 -16.41
N THR A 362 -12.61 -2.57 -16.70
CA THR A 362 -11.32 -1.97 -16.41
C THR A 362 -11.49 -0.89 -15.33
N LYS A 363 -10.54 0.03 -15.17
CA LYS A 363 -10.62 1.15 -14.22
C LYS A 363 -10.24 2.46 -14.90
N PRO A 364 -10.57 3.63 -14.29
CA PRO A 364 -10.30 4.93 -14.90
C PRO A 364 -8.87 5.10 -15.42
N PRO A 365 -8.68 5.77 -16.58
CA PRO A 365 -7.40 5.85 -17.30
C PRO A 365 -6.43 6.83 -16.63
N LEU A 366 -5.75 6.39 -15.58
CA LEU A 366 -4.76 7.15 -14.80
C LEU A 366 -3.32 6.64 -15.00
N ALA A 367 -3.11 5.67 -15.90
CA ALA A 367 -1.81 5.03 -16.08
C ALA A 367 -0.74 6.02 -16.60
N ALA A 368 -1.05 6.82 -17.62
CA ALA A 368 -0.08 7.77 -18.19
C ALA A 368 0.27 8.88 -17.18
N TRP A 369 -0.67 9.34 -16.36
CA TRP A 369 -0.40 10.23 -15.23
C TRP A 369 0.61 9.63 -14.27
N SER A 370 0.39 8.40 -13.86
CA SER A 370 1.27 7.70 -12.92
C SER A 370 2.67 7.50 -13.49
N VAL A 371 2.79 7.07 -14.75
CA VAL A 371 4.09 6.92 -15.44
C VAL A 371 4.83 8.25 -15.52
N TRP A 372 4.14 9.36 -15.83
CA TRP A 372 4.77 10.68 -15.85
C TRP A 372 5.23 11.12 -14.46
N LYS A 373 4.43 10.88 -13.42
CA LYS A 373 4.81 11.17 -12.02
C LYS A 373 6.05 10.37 -11.57
N ILE A 374 6.19 9.12 -12.00
CA ILE A 374 7.41 8.33 -11.77
C ILE A 374 8.60 8.98 -12.49
N GLN A 375 8.43 9.41 -13.76
CA GLN A 375 9.47 10.08 -14.52
C GLN A 375 9.94 11.38 -13.86
N GLU A 376 9.04 12.16 -13.25
CA GLU A 376 9.39 13.38 -12.51
C GLU A 376 10.28 13.09 -11.28
N GLN A 377 10.10 11.95 -10.62
CA GLN A 377 10.84 11.55 -9.41
C GLN A 377 12.13 10.76 -9.70
N ALA A 378 12.16 10.01 -10.80
CA ALA A 378 13.27 9.15 -11.19
C ALA A 378 13.28 8.97 -12.71
N PRO A 379 13.89 9.92 -13.46
CA PRO A 379 13.93 9.90 -14.92
C PRO A 379 14.49 8.60 -15.49
N ASP A 380 13.72 7.96 -16.40
CA ASP A 380 14.10 6.72 -17.06
C ASP A 380 13.47 6.63 -18.47
N LEU A 381 14.23 7.08 -19.47
CA LEU A 381 13.79 7.08 -20.86
C LEU A 381 13.58 5.65 -21.42
N ALA A 382 14.31 4.67 -20.92
CA ALA A 382 14.12 3.27 -21.35
C ALA A 382 12.75 2.75 -20.91
N PHE A 383 12.37 3.03 -19.67
CA PHE A 383 11.05 2.70 -19.16
C PHE A 383 9.94 3.42 -19.93
N LEU A 384 10.10 4.74 -20.22
CA LEU A 384 9.12 5.47 -21.02
C LEU A 384 8.95 4.88 -22.43
N LYS A 385 10.05 4.57 -23.13
CA LYS A 385 9.99 3.93 -24.46
C LYS A 385 9.31 2.57 -24.43
N HIS A 386 9.52 1.80 -23.36
CA HIS A 386 8.91 0.48 -23.19
C HIS A 386 7.40 0.57 -22.98
N ILE A 387 6.96 1.45 -22.06
CA ILE A 387 5.55 1.50 -21.62
C ILE A 387 4.65 2.31 -22.56
N TYR A 388 5.19 3.28 -23.31
CA TYR A 388 4.42 4.20 -24.15
C TYR A 388 3.46 3.52 -25.13
N PRO A 389 3.87 2.53 -25.94
CA PRO A 389 2.93 1.85 -26.85
C PRO A 389 1.79 1.14 -26.12
N MET A 390 2.02 0.66 -24.91
CA MET A 390 0.97 0.02 -24.09
C MET A 390 -0.03 1.06 -23.58
N LEU A 391 0.45 2.21 -23.14
CA LEU A 391 -0.40 3.35 -22.72
C LEU A 391 -1.26 3.85 -23.87
N VAL A 392 -0.68 4.05 -25.07
CA VAL A 392 -1.40 4.48 -26.28
C VAL A 392 -2.53 3.49 -26.60
N LYS A 393 -2.22 2.20 -26.56
CA LYS A 393 -3.19 1.14 -26.86
C LYS A 393 -4.32 1.09 -25.83
N TYR A 394 -4.03 1.28 -24.54
CA TYR A 394 -5.04 1.37 -23.49
C TYR A 394 -5.92 2.61 -23.66
N HIS A 395 -5.33 3.78 -23.98
CA HIS A 395 -6.08 4.99 -24.27
C HIS A 395 -7.04 4.85 -25.46
N GLN A 396 -6.57 4.22 -26.54
CA GLN A 396 -7.38 3.98 -27.74
C GLN A 396 -8.53 3.00 -27.50
N TRP A 397 -8.31 2.03 -26.60
CA TRP A 397 -9.33 1.06 -26.21
C TRP A 397 -10.62 1.73 -25.70
N TRP A 398 -10.51 2.82 -24.93
CA TRP A 398 -11.65 3.58 -24.41
C TRP A 398 -12.54 4.09 -25.53
N TYR A 399 -12.00 4.76 -26.52
CA TYR A 399 -12.78 5.29 -27.66
C TYR A 399 -13.36 4.20 -28.56
N THR A 400 -12.69 3.05 -28.67
CA THR A 400 -13.18 1.93 -29.47
C THR A 400 -14.32 1.18 -28.79
N ASN A 401 -14.34 1.11 -27.45
CA ASN A 401 -15.23 0.25 -26.70
C ASN A 401 -16.18 0.98 -25.74
N ARG A 402 -16.01 2.28 -25.55
CA ARG A 402 -16.74 3.09 -24.55
C ARG A 402 -17.25 4.43 -25.11
N ASP A 403 -17.31 4.60 -26.40
CA ASP A 403 -17.92 5.74 -27.10
C ASP A 403 -19.07 5.20 -27.96
N HIS A 404 -20.25 5.02 -27.32
CA HIS A 404 -21.40 4.31 -27.90
C HIS A 404 -21.95 5.03 -29.15
N ASN A 405 -22.07 6.32 -29.09
CA ASN A 405 -22.65 7.17 -30.16
C ASN A 405 -21.58 7.79 -31.07
N GLN A 406 -20.30 7.48 -30.86
CA GLN A 406 -19.14 7.94 -31.64
C GLN A 406 -19.00 9.46 -31.69
N ASN A 407 -19.38 10.15 -30.61
CA ASN A 407 -19.30 11.62 -30.54
C ASN A 407 -17.95 12.08 -29.92
N GLY A 408 -17.09 11.17 -29.49
CA GLY A 408 -15.78 11.43 -28.87
C GLY A 408 -15.86 11.75 -27.38
N LEU A 409 -16.97 11.41 -26.72
CA LEU A 409 -17.15 11.38 -25.27
C LEU A 409 -17.44 9.91 -24.86
N CYS A 410 -16.75 9.43 -23.83
CA CYS A 410 -16.85 8.05 -23.41
C CYS A 410 -17.82 7.89 -22.23
N GLU A 411 -18.43 6.72 -22.17
CA GLU A 411 -19.24 6.23 -21.05
C GLU A 411 -18.48 5.14 -20.29
N TYR A 412 -18.74 4.95 -19.00
CA TYR A 412 -18.34 3.73 -18.31
C TYR A 412 -19.16 2.52 -18.80
N GLY A 413 -18.60 1.33 -18.70
CA GLY A 413 -19.23 0.17 -19.25
C GLY A 413 -18.71 -1.16 -18.70
N SER A 414 -19.06 -2.25 -19.34
CA SER A 414 -18.64 -3.60 -18.96
C SER A 414 -18.39 -4.48 -20.19
N THR A 415 -17.75 -5.62 -19.98
CA THR A 415 -17.58 -6.65 -21.01
C THR A 415 -18.66 -7.74 -20.90
N ASP A 416 -19.30 -7.87 -19.74
CA ASP A 416 -20.29 -8.88 -19.42
C ASP A 416 -21.76 -8.40 -19.56
N GLY A 417 -21.95 -7.14 -19.92
CA GLY A 417 -23.30 -6.58 -20.08
C GLY A 417 -24.03 -6.36 -18.74
N THR A 418 -23.31 -6.22 -17.63
CA THR A 418 -23.92 -5.93 -16.32
C THR A 418 -23.67 -4.50 -15.88
N ARG A 419 -24.72 -3.84 -15.32
CA ARG A 419 -24.61 -2.48 -14.78
C ARG A 419 -23.66 -2.43 -13.57
N ILE A 420 -23.58 -3.51 -12.79
CA ILE A 420 -22.70 -3.54 -11.63
C ILE A 420 -21.23 -3.45 -12.03
N ALA A 421 -20.81 -4.20 -13.06
CA ALA A 421 -19.46 -4.12 -13.58
C ALA A 421 -19.19 -2.76 -14.25
N ALA A 422 -20.18 -2.19 -14.97
CA ALA A 422 -20.07 -0.85 -15.54
C ALA A 422 -19.90 0.26 -14.46
N ALA A 423 -20.55 0.13 -13.31
CA ALA A 423 -20.35 1.04 -12.18
C ALA A 423 -18.96 0.81 -11.54
N TRP A 424 -18.49 -0.44 -11.43
CA TRP A 424 -17.15 -0.77 -10.95
C TRP A 424 -16.04 -0.18 -11.84
N GLU A 425 -16.28 -0.11 -13.16
CA GLU A 425 -15.32 0.51 -14.09
C GLU A 425 -15.02 1.98 -13.75
N SER A 426 -15.98 2.69 -13.13
CA SER A 426 -15.75 4.06 -12.64
C SER A 426 -14.87 4.14 -11.39
N GLY A 427 -14.66 3.01 -10.71
CA GLY A 427 -14.06 2.93 -9.38
C GLY A 427 -14.97 3.42 -8.25
N MET A 428 -16.05 4.15 -8.55
CA MET A 428 -17.06 4.60 -7.57
C MET A 428 -18.27 3.64 -7.60
N ASP A 429 -18.03 2.40 -7.21
CA ASP A 429 -18.80 1.17 -7.45
C ASP A 429 -20.34 1.29 -7.31
N ASN A 430 -20.80 2.10 -6.40
CA ASN A 430 -22.24 2.26 -6.13
C ASN A 430 -22.67 3.73 -6.06
N ALA A 431 -21.93 4.64 -6.72
CA ALA A 431 -22.31 6.06 -6.75
C ALA A 431 -23.75 6.26 -7.23
N VAL A 432 -24.44 7.20 -6.61
CA VAL A 432 -25.88 7.48 -6.87
C VAL A 432 -26.15 7.79 -8.35
N ARG A 433 -25.20 8.43 -9.03
CA ARG A 433 -25.30 8.80 -10.44
C ARG A 433 -25.56 7.62 -11.38
N PHE A 434 -25.25 6.38 -10.98
CA PHE A 434 -25.44 5.17 -11.79
C PHE A 434 -26.73 4.40 -11.48
N ASP A 435 -27.54 4.84 -10.53
CA ASP A 435 -28.72 4.07 -10.08
C ASP A 435 -29.77 3.85 -11.18
N LEU A 436 -29.93 4.81 -12.07
CA LEU A 436 -30.88 4.77 -13.18
C LEU A 436 -30.25 4.49 -14.53
N ALA A 437 -28.91 4.32 -14.59
CA ALA A 437 -28.21 4.07 -15.83
C ALA A 437 -28.61 2.72 -16.45
N LYS A 438 -28.71 2.68 -17.79
CA LYS A 438 -29.04 1.50 -18.59
C LYS A 438 -27.84 1.13 -19.45
N LEU A 439 -27.73 -0.15 -19.79
CA LEU A 439 -26.66 -0.64 -20.66
C LEU A 439 -27.10 -0.62 -22.12
N LEU A 440 -26.17 -0.20 -22.97
CA LEU A 440 -26.26 -0.19 -24.41
C LEU A 440 -25.13 -1.07 -24.96
N LYS A 441 -25.44 -1.94 -25.90
CA LYS A 441 -24.44 -2.82 -26.53
C LYS A 441 -23.67 -2.08 -27.60
N ASN A 442 -22.34 -2.02 -27.49
CA ASN A 442 -21.45 -1.42 -28.49
C ASN A 442 -21.00 -2.47 -29.53
N ASN A 443 -20.59 -3.64 -29.05
CA ASN A 443 -20.18 -4.78 -29.86
C ASN A 443 -20.36 -6.08 -29.05
N ASP A 444 -19.87 -7.22 -29.54
CA ASP A 444 -20.07 -8.52 -28.86
C ASP A 444 -19.32 -8.66 -27.53
N ALA A 445 -18.33 -7.81 -27.25
CA ALA A 445 -17.49 -7.86 -26.06
C ALA A 445 -17.55 -6.55 -25.23
N ALA A 446 -18.43 -5.60 -25.59
CA ALA A 446 -18.46 -4.29 -24.93
C ALA A 446 -19.87 -3.71 -24.85
N TRP A 447 -20.20 -3.19 -23.67
CA TRP A 447 -21.41 -2.44 -23.37
C TRP A 447 -21.02 -1.14 -22.67
N SER A 448 -21.71 -0.03 -22.99
CA SER A 448 -21.61 1.25 -22.30
C SER A 448 -22.88 1.55 -21.53
N LEU A 449 -22.79 2.35 -20.46
CA LEU A 449 -23.94 3.00 -19.87
C LEU A 449 -24.54 4.01 -20.86
N ASN A 450 -25.83 4.27 -20.79
CA ASN A 450 -26.47 5.35 -21.56
C ASN A 450 -26.19 6.74 -20.97
N GLN A 451 -24.99 6.93 -20.41
CA GLN A 451 -24.60 8.08 -19.61
C GLN A 451 -23.11 8.39 -19.85
N GLU A 452 -22.86 9.52 -20.50
CA GLU A 452 -21.51 10.08 -20.60
C GLU A 452 -21.09 10.60 -19.23
N SER A 453 -19.88 10.20 -18.78
CA SER A 453 -19.40 10.53 -17.44
C SER A 453 -18.32 11.61 -17.49
N VAL A 454 -18.52 12.67 -16.73
CA VAL A 454 -17.64 13.86 -16.75
C VAL A 454 -16.23 13.56 -16.27
N ASP A 455 -16.10 12.76 -15.20
CA ASP A 455 -14.81 12.37 -14.64
C ASP A 455 -14.01 11.50 -15.63
N LEU A 456 -14.64 10.51 -16.29
CA LEU A 456 -13.99 9.70 -17.31
C LEU A 456 -13.40 10.56 -18.43
N ASN A 457 -14.21 11.47 -18.98
CA ASN A 457 -13.77 12.33 -20.07
C ASN A 457 -12.70 13.34 -19.62
N ALA A 458 -12.76 13.82 -18.38
CA ALA A 458 -11.72 14.65 -17.79
C ALA A 458 -10.41 13.85 -17.57
N TYR A 459 -10.49 12.59 -17.13
CA TYR A 459 -9.31 11.72 -17.04
C TYR A 459 -8.69 11.46 -18.42
N LEU A 460 -9.51 11.16 -19.44
CA LEU A 460 -9.03 10.99 -20.82
C LEU A 460 -8.39 12.27 -21.39
N TYR A 461 -8.91 13.45 -21.03
CA TYR A 461 -8.29 14.72 -21.37
C TYR A 461 -6.91 14.87 -20.70
N ALA A 462 -6.81 14.59 -19.40
CA ALA A 462 -5.53 14.66 -18.69
C ALA A 462 -4.53 13.63 -19.24
N GLU A 463 -5.00 12.41 -19.53
CA GLU A 463 -4.17 11.34 -20.09
C GLU A 463 -3.56 11.72 -21.43
N LYS A 464 -4.32 12.37 -22.35
CA LYS A 464 -3.76 12.90 -23.59
C LYS A 464 -2.59 13.86 -23.32
N GLY A 465 -2.68 14.72 -22.33
CA GLY A 465 -1.60 15.62 -21.95
C GLY A 465 -0.35 14.89 -21.40
N TYR A 466 -0.54 13.80 -20.66
CA TYR A 466 0.58 12.97 -20.19
C TYR A 466 1.20 12.15 -21.33
N LEU A 467 0.38 11.60 -22.23
CA LEU A 467 0.86 10.92 -23.45
C LEU A 467 1.67 11.87 -24.34
N ALA A 468 1.23 13.12 -24.49
CA ALA A 468 1.98 14.15 -25.22
C ALA A 468 3.37 14.39 -24.60
N ARG A 469 3.43 14.57 -23.28
CA ARG A 469 4.70 14.76 -22.55
C ARG A 469 5.63 13.55 -22.67
N ILE A 470 5.08 12.34 -22.57
CA ILE A 470 5.87 11.11 -22.72
C ILE A 470 6.39 10.99 -24.16
N ALA A 471 5.53 11.22 -25.18
CA ALA A 471 5.92 11.22 -26.60
C ALA A 471 7.04 12.21 -26.88
N GLU A 472 6.92 13.44 -26.40
CA GLU A 472 7.96 14.47 -26.54
C GLU A 472 9.28 14.03 -25.89
N ALA A 473 9.22 13.49 -24.65
CA ALA A 473 10.39 13.03 -23.92
C ALA A 473 11.15 11.90 -24.62
N ILE A 474 10.43 11.04 -25.37
CA ILE A 474 11.06 9.93 -26.13
C ILE A 474 11.34 10.28 -27.61
N GLY A 475 11.10 11.55 -28.02
CA GLY A 475 11.43 12.07 -29.35
C GLY A 475 10.34 11.88 -30.42
N LEU A 476 9.10 11.55 -30.03
CA LEU A 476 7.95 11.39 -30.95
C LEU A 476 7.14 12.69 -31.05
N THR A 477 7.79 13.77 -31.54
CA THR A 477 7.26 15.15 -31.53
C THR A 477 5.95 15.29 -32.31
N GLU A 478 5.77 14.56 -33.43
CA GLU A 478 4.54 14.63 -34.21
C GLU A 478 3.36 13.98 -33.45
N GLU A 479 3.56 12.83 -32.80
CA GLU A 479 2.55 12.22 -31.95
C GLU A 479 2.19 13.13 -30.77
N ALA A 480 3.19 13.79 -30.16
CA ALA A 480 2.96 14.76 -29.09
C ALA A 480 2.01 15.90 -29.53
N ARG A 481 2.20 16.45 -30.73
CA ARG A 481 1.30 17.47 -31.29
C ARG A 481 -0.12 16.94 -31.54
N GLN A 482 -0.25 15.72 -32.03
CA GLN A 482 -1.55 15.09 -32.26
C GLN A 482 -2.30 14.89 -30.92
N TRP A 483 -1.62 14.46 -29.86
CA TRP A 483 -2.20 14.36 -28.53
C TRP A 483 -2.69 15.71 -27.99
N GLU A 484 -1.89 16.78 -28.12
CA GLU A 484 -2.29 18.12 -27.66
C GLU A 484 -3.46 18.68 -28.48
N SER A 485 -3.50 18.44 -29.78
CA SER A 485 -4.63 18.85 -30.63
C SER A 485 -5.93 18.15 -30.22
N GLY A 486 -5.88 16.81 -30.02
CA GLY A 486 -7.03 16.03 -29.55
C GLY A 486 -7.47 16.45 -28.15
N ARG A 487 -6.51 16.80 -27.28
CA ARG A 487 -6.77 17.31 -25.94
C ARG A 487 -7.53 18.64 -25.97
N ALA A 488 -7.12 19.59 -26.78
CA ALA A 488 -7.77 20.90 -26.92
C ALA A 488 -9.24 20.77 -27.39
N SER A 489 -9.49 19.89 -28.37
CA SER A 489 -10.85 19.58 -28.85
C SER A 489 -11.72 18.97 -27.73
N LEU A 490 -11.17 18.01 -26.97
CA LEU A 490 -11.91 17.34 -25.88
C LEU A 490 -12.27 18.31 -24.74
N LYS A 491 -11.38 19.26 -24.39
CA LYS A 491 -11.66 20.31 -23.40
C LYS A 491 -12.94 21.10 -23.73
N SER A 492 -13.05 21.52 -24.97
CA SER A 492 -14.23 22.29 -25.43
C SER A 492 -15.51 21.45 -25.31
N LYS A 493 -15.44 20.17 -25.70
CA LYS A 493 -16.58 19.26 -25.59
C LYS A 493 -17.02 19.04 -24.14
N ILE A 494 -16.07 18.77 -23.22
CA ILE A 494 -16.36 18.55 -21.81
C ILE A 494 -17.09 19.76 -21.20
N ASN A 495 -16.56 20.97 -21.42
CA ASN A 495 -17.18 22.18 -20.87
C ASN A 495 -18.56 22.46 -21.45
N ALA A 496 -18.77 22.21 -22.74
CA ALA A 496 -20.07 22.41 -23.39
C ALA A 496 -21.12 21.35 -22.96
N THR A 497 -20.68 20.11 -22.67
CA THR A 497 -21.59 18.99 -22.39
C THR A 497 -21.93 18.88 -20.91
N PHE A 498 -20.95 19.03 -20.01
CA PHE A 498 -21.07 18.60 -18.61
C PHE A 498 -21.17 19.76 -17.60
N TYR A 499 -20.83 21.00 -17.96
CA TYR A 499 -20.96 22.12 -17.05
C TYR A 499 -22.39 22.67 -17.04
N LYS A 500 -23.07 22.55 -15.92
CA LYS A 500 -24.42 23.08 -15.72
C LYS A 500 -24.33 24.46 -15.06
N ALA A 501 -24.41 25.51 -15.88
CA ALA A 501 -24.14 26.89 -15.45
C ALA A 501 -25.05 27.37 -14.32
N GLU A 502 -26.33 27.01 -14.34
CA GLU A 502 -27.31 27.37 -13.29
C GLU A 502 -27.06 26.70 -11.94
N LYS A 503 -26.29 25.58 -11.92
CA LYS A 503 -25.86 24.90 -10.70
C LYS A 503 -24.42 25.29 -10.32
N GLY A 504 -23.62 25.80 -11.25
CA GLY A 504 -22.21 26.10 -11.03
C GLY A 504 -21.35 24.85 -10.82
N TYR A 505 -21.77 23.71 -11.36
CA TYR A 505 -21.13 22.41 -11.13
C TYR A 505 -21.12 21.53 -12.37
N TYR A 506 -20.19 20.58 -12.44
CA TYR A 506 -20.15 19.58 -13.49
C TYR A 506 -20.98 18.36 -13.12
N HIS A 507 -21.74 17.84 -14.06
CA HIS A 507 -22.62 16.70 -13.91
C HIS A 507 -22.51 15.76 -15.11
N ASP A 508 -22.74 14.48 -14.89
CA ASP A 508 -22.91 13.51 -15.97
C ASP A 508 -24.20 13.80 -16.76
N LYS A 509 -24.25 13.31 -17.98
CA LYS A 509 -25.38 13.54 -18.88
C LYS A 509 -25.79 12.25 -19.58
N LEU A 510 -27.08 11.95 -19.58
CA LEU A 510 -27.61 10.84 -20.37
C LEU A 510 -27.51 11.16 -21.88
N LEU A 511 -27.43 10.13 -22.71
CA LEU A 511 -27.34 10.27 -24.17
C LEU A 511 -28.60 10.94 -24.79
N ASP A 512 -29.73 10.95 -24.08
CA ASP A 512 -30.94 11.70 -24.45
C ASP A 512 -30.94 13.16 -24.02
N GLY A 513 -29.86 13.62 -23.38
CA GLY A 513 -29.66 14.99 -22.93
C GLY A 513 -30.12 15.31 -21.51
N GLN A 514 -30.68 14.34 -20.75
CA GLN A 514 -31.08 14.52 -19.37
C GLN A 514 -29.86 14.61 -18.45
N TRP A 515 -29.88 15.53 -17.46
CA TRP A 515 -28.84 15.70 -16.47
C TRP A 515 -28.95 14.69 -15.33
N MET A 516 -27.79 14.17 -14.88
CA MET A 516 -27.66 13.42 -13.63
C MET A 516 -27.30 14.42 -12.53
N GLU A 517 -28.29 14.80 -11.70
CA GLU A 517 -28.16 15.94 -10.78
C GLU A 517 -27.49 15.62 -9.43
N ALA A 518 -27.10 14.37 -9.17
CA ALA A 518 -26.34 14.05 -7.97
C ALA A 518 -24.99 14.78 -8.00
N GLU A 519 -24.64 15.43 -6.88
CA GLU A 519 -23.35 16.11 -6.73
C GLU A 519 -22.37 15.20 -5.99
N GLY A 520 -21.29 14.85 -6.64
CA GLY A 520 -20.22 13.99 -6.13
C GLY A 520 -18.83 14.42 -6.63
N PRO A 521 -17.81 13.62 -6.37
CA PRO A 521 -16.42 13.91 -6.77
C PRO A 521 -16.23 14.14 -8.27
N GLU A 522 -17.04 13.51 -9.10
CA GLU A 522 -17.02 13.67 -10.55
C GLU A 522 -17.07 15.13 -10.96
N GLY A 523 -17.71 15.98 -10.17
CA GLY A 523 -17.86 17.40 -10.46
C GLY A 523 -16.63 18.26 -10.19
N TRP A 524 -15.66 17.82 -9.39
CA TRP A 524 -14.38 18.55 -9.22
C TRP A 524 -13.20 17.93 -9.96
N ILE A 525 -13.34 16.73 -10.54
CA ILE A 525 -12.29 16.14 -11.38
C ILE A 525 -11.89 17.05 -12.54
N PRO A 526 -12.80 17.79 -13.22
CA PRO A 526 -12.41 18.78 -14.24
C PRO A 526 -11.44 19.85 -13.75
N LEU A 527 -11.45 20.22 -12.46
CA LEU A 527 -10.45 21.13 -11.89
C LEU A 527 -9.08 20.47 -11.83
N TRP A 528 -8.99 19.27 -11.30
CA TRP A 528 -7.73 18.53 -11.21
C TRP A 528 -7.11 18.30 -12.60
N CYS A 529 -7.93 18.01 -13.59
CA CYS A 529 -7.49 17.79 -14.97
C CYS A 529 -7.14 19.09 -15.73
N GLY A 530 -7.50 20.28 -15.24
CA GLY A 530 -7.30 21.55 -15.92
C GLY A 530 -8.28 21.82 -17.06
N VAL A 531 -9.46 21.22 -16.98
CA VAL A 531 -10.56 21.39 -17.96
C VAL A 531 -11.33 22.67 -17.70
N ALA A 532 -11.68 23.00 -16.47
CA ALA A 532 -12.47 24.15 -16.09
C ALA A 532 -11.81 25.47 -16.52
N ASP A 533 -12.60 26.50 -16.75
CA ASP A 533 -12.11 27.89 -16.75
C ASP A 533 -12.10 28.47 -15.33
N ALA A 534 -11.61 29.69 -15.17
CA ALA A 534 -11.49 30.31 -13.85
C ALA A 534 -12.86 30.56 -13.19
N GLY A 535 -13.88 30.94 -13.95
CA GLY A 535 -15.23 31.16 -13.43
C GLY A 535 -15.91 29.87 -13.02
N GLN A 536 -15.75 28.81 -13.81
CA GLN A 536 -16.24 27.47 -13.49
C GLN A 536 -15.56 26.91 -12.23
N ALA A 537 -14.23 27.08 -12.11
CA ALA A 537 -13.48 26.64 -10.95
C ALA A 537 -13.92 27.38 -9.66
N GLU A 538 -14.20 28.69 -9.74
CA GLU A 538 -14.72 29.46 -8.61
C GLU A 538 -16.11 28.97 -8.19
N ALA A 539 -16.98 28.65 -9.13
CA ALA A 539 -18.31 28.12 -8.84
C ALA A 539 -18.24 26.74 -8.15
N VAL A 540 -17.43 25.83 -8.66
CA VAL A 540 -17.18 24.50 -8.05
C VAL A 540 -16.57 24.65 -6.65
N LEU A 541 -15.60 25.55 -6.45
CA LEU A 541 -15.02 25.84 -5.14
C LEU A 541 -16.09 26.22 -4.11
N LYS A 542 -17.05 27.10 -4.47
CA LYS A 542 -18.13 27.52 -3.57
C LYS A 542 -18.93 26.32 -3.07
N ILE A 543 -19.23 25.36 -3.94
CA ILE A 543 -19.94 24.12 -3.61
C ILE A 543 -19.06 23.20 -2.73
N MET A 544 -17.77 23.05 -3.04
CA MET A 544 -16.84 22.26 -2.22
C MET A 544 -16.68 22.83 -0.81
N LEU A 545 -16.82 24.14 -0.63
CA LEU A 545 -16.71 24.82 0.66
C LEU A 545 -18.04 24.92 1.42
N ASP A 546 -19.15 24.51 0.84
CA ASP A 546 -20.46 24.53 1.49
C ASP A 546 -20.52 23.47 2.60
N GLN A 547 -20.80 23.90 3.83
CA GLN A 547 -20.88 23.05 5.03
C GLN A 547 -22.06 22.07 4.98
N HIS A 548 -23.10 22.37 4.22
CA HIS A 548 -24.24 21.48 4.02
C HIS A 548 -24.00 20.42 2.96
N LYS A 549 -22.92 20.56 2.16
CA LYS A 549 -22.57 19.65 1.05
C LYS A 549 -21.27 18.91 1.29
N PHE A 550 -20.14 19.55 1.06
CA PHE A 550 -18.82 18.87 1.02
C PHE A 550 -17.84 19.31 2.11
N ASN A 551 -18.05 20.45 2.77
CA ASN A 551 -17.17 20.88 3.85
C ASN A 551 -17.63 20.33 5.22
N THR A 552 -17.79 19.02 5.29
CA THR A 552 -18.18 18.26 6.49
C THR A 552 -17.01 18.15 7.48
N PHE A 553 -17.20 17.54 8.65
CA PHE A 553 -16.19 17.40 9.71
C PHE A 553 -14.89 16.74 9.18
N VAL A 554 -14.99 15.65 8.40
CA VAL A 554 -13.92 15.20 7.49
C VAL A 554 -14.35 15.61 6.09
N PRO A 555 -13.62 16.50 5.40
CA PRO A 555 -14.13 17.19 4.21
C PRO A 555 -14.13 16.29 2.96
N LEU A 556 -14.92 16.71 1.97
CA LEU A 556 -15.05 16.14 0.65
C LEU A 556 -15.61 14.70 0.64
N PRO A 557 -16.80 14.48 1.20
CA PRO A 557 -17.52 13.21 1.05
C PRO A 557 -17.85 12.91 -0.41
N THR A 558 -18.07 11.64 -0.72
CA THR A 558 -18.34 11.16 -2.09
C THR A 558 -19.77 11.36 -2.58
N LEU A 559 -20.60 12.02 -1.78
CA LEU A 559 -21.92 12.52 -2.15
C LEU A 559 -22.19 13.74 -1.30
N ALA A 560 -22.82 14.77 -1.85
CA ALA A 560 -23.23 15.96 -1.10
C ALA A 560 -24.07 15.58 0.12
N ALA A 561 -23.74 16.14 1.30
CA ALA A 561 -24.36 15.73 2.57
C ALA A 561 -25.85 16.10 2.69
N ASP A 562 -26.34 17.03 1.88
CA ASP A 562 -27.77 17.39 1.76
C ASP A 562 -28.55 16.48 0.80
N HIS A 563 -27.87 15.54 0.10
CA HIS A 563 -28.55 14.64 -0.82
C HIS A 563 -29.37 13.58 -0.07
N PRO A 564 -30.63 13.27 -0.49
CA PRO A 564 -31.50 12.31 0.22
C PRO A 564 -30.97 10.90 0.38
N ARG A 565 -30.01 10.49 -0.48
CA ARG A 565 -29.34 9.17 -0.42
C ARG A 565 -27.96 9.21 0.26
N PHE A 566 -27.63 10.31 0.93
CA PHE A 566 -26.39 10.41 1.68
C PHE A 566 -26.41 9.42 2.86
N ASP A 567 -25.48 8.46 2.85
CA ASP A 567 -25.28 7.49 3.93
C ASP A 567 -23.81 7.51 4.37
N PRO A 568 -23.47 8.27 5.41
CA PRO A 568 -22.11 8.48 5.84
C PRO A 568 -21.44 7.23 6.47
N LEU A 569 -22.22 6.19 6.82
CA LEU A 569 -21.72 5.01 7.50
C LEU A 569 -21.62 3.78 6.57
N LYS A 570 -22.65 3.50 5.80
CA LYS A 570 -22.76 2.30 4.98
C LYS A 570 -22.81 2.61 3.47
N GLY A 571 -22.80 3.88 3.12
CA GLY A 571 -22.99 4.32 1.75
C GLY A 571 -21.87 3.95 0.79
N TYR A 572 -20.68 3.61 1.29
CA TYR A 572 -19.47 3.29 0.53
C TYR A 572 -19.06 4.46 -0.37
N TRP A 573 -19.57 4.59 -1.60
CA TRP A 573 -19.41 5.76 -2.47
C TRP A 573 -20.60 6.73 -2.43
N ARG A 574 -21.43 6.68 -1.39
CA ARG A 574 -22.61 7.55 -1.15
C ARG A 574 -22.49 8.34 0.15
N GLY A 575 -21.30 8.80 0.49
CA GLY A 575 -21.09 9.60 1.70
C GLY A 575 -19.70 9.49 2.31
N PRO A 576 -19.14 8.31 2.61
CA PRO A 576 -17.80 8.18 3.15
C PRO A 576 -16.75 8.97 2.36
N VAL A 577 -15.75 9.52 3.07
CA VAL A 577 -14.64 10.27 2.48
C VAL A 577 -13.54 9.31 2.02
N TRP A 578 -13.17 9.41 0.76
CA TRP A 578 -12.09 8.64 0.15
C TRP A 578 -10.91 9.55 -0.17
N LEU A 579 -9.70 9.16 0.26
CA LEU A 579 -8.53 10.05 0.21
C LEU A 579 -8.03 10.35 -1.20
N ASP A 580 -8.32 9.49 -2.17
CA ASP A 580 -8.04 9.76 -3.58
C ASP A 580 -8.90 10.93 -4.12
N GLN A 581 -10.19 10.94 -3.78
CA GLN A 581 -11.09 12.01 -4.20
C GLN A 581 -10.78 13.33 -3.49
N VAL A 582 -10.34 13.26 -2.23
CA VAL A 582 -9.81 14.42 -1.52
C VAL A 582 -8.55 14.94 -2.21
N TYR A 583 -7.61 14.06 -2.59
CA TYR A 583 -6.40 14.47 -3.30
C TYR A 583 -6.73 15.19 -4.61
N PHE A 584 -7.61 14.62 -5.44
CA PHE A 584 -8.02 15.25 -6.68
C PHE A 584 -8.68 16.60 -6.45
N GLY A 585 -9.57 16.71 -5.46
CA GLY A 585 -10.22 17.96 -5.10
C GLY A 585 -9.22 19.03 -4.66
N LEU A 586 -8.36 18.73 -3.69
CA LEU A 586 -7.39 19.68 -3.14
C LEU A 586 -6.32 20.09 -4.16
N SER A 587 -5.81 19.16 -4.95
CA SER A 587 -4.85 19.45 -6.02
C SER A 587 -5.50 20.30 -7.13
N GLY A 588 -6.77 20.04 -7.46
CA GLY A 588 -7.55 20.88 -8.36
C GLY A 588 -7.65 22.33 -7.85
N LEU A 589 -8.02 22.51 -6.57
CA LEU A 589 -8.09 23.86 -5.97
C LEU A 589 -6.75 24.60 -6.04
N GLN A 590 -5.63 23.92 -5.77
CA GLN A 590 -4.31 24.54 -5.87
C GLN A 590 -3.96 24.97 -7.28
N GLN A 591 -4.33 24.18 -8.28
CA GLN A 591 -4.09 24.49 -9.70
C GLN A 591 -4.76 25.78 -10.12
N TYR A 592 -5.91 26.14 -9.53
CA TYR A 592 -6.63 27.39 -9.79
C TYR A 592 -6.32 28.52 -8.81
N GLY A 593 -5.26 28.37 -7.98
CA GLY A 593 -4.79 29.42 -7.07
C GLY A 593 -5.45 29.43 -5.69
N TYR A 594 -6.35 28.49 -5.36
CA TYR A 594 -7.04 28.39 -4.08
C TYR A 594 -6.23 27.59 -3.03
N ALA A 595 -4.93 27.92 -2.92
CA ALA A 595 -3.99 27.21 -2.05
C ALA A 595 -4.38 27.29 -0.56
N LYS A 596 -4.93 28.43 -0.10
CA LYS A 596 -5.36 28.63 1.30
C LYS A 596 -6.52 27.69 1.68
N GLU A 597 -7.51 27.59 0.81
CA GLU A 597 -8.67 26.73 0.98
C GLU A 597 -8.26 25.26 0.98
N SER A 598 -7.39 24.87 0.04
CA SER A 598 -6.82 23.54 -0.04
C SER A 598 -6.06 23.17 1.23
N THR A 599 -5.17 24.04 1.72
CA THR A 599 -4.41 23.83 2.97
C THR A 599 -5.34 23.66 4.17
N ARG A 600 -6.34 24.54 4.33
CA ARG A 600 -7.31 24.46 5.42
C ARG A 600 -8.09 23.14 5.43
N LEU A 601 -8.54 22.68 4.26
CA LEU A 601 -9.26 21.40 4.13
C LEU A 601 -8.33 20.22 4.42
N LEU A 602 -7.05 20.27 4.00
CA LEU A 602 -6.07 19.24 4.33
C LEU A 602 -5.79 19.17 5.84
N GLU A 603 -5.59 20.29 6.51
CA GLU A 603 -5.42 20.34 7.97
C GLU A 603 -6.64 19.77 8.70
N GLN A 604 -7.85 20.11 8.23
CA GLN A 604 -9.11 19.58 8.73
C GLN A 604 -9.19 18.06 8.58
N LEU A 605 -8.82 17.51 7.42
CA LEU A 605 -8.73 16.07 7.17
C LEU A 605 -7.76 15.39 8.14
N LEU A 606 -6.49 15.87 8.20
CA LEU A 606 -5.44 15.26 9.01
C LEU A 606 -5.75 15.27 10.51
N LYS A 607 -6.45 16.30 10.98
CA LYS A 607 -6.90 16.45 12.37
C LYS A 607 -8.08 15.53 12.71
N ASN A 608 -9.06 15.43 11.82
CA ASN A 608 -10.38 14.88 12.13
C ASN A 608 -10.54 13.41 11.72
N ALA A 609 -9.75 12.91 10.75
CA ALA A 609 -9.82 11.51 10.34
C ALA A 609 -9.13 10.61 11.37
N GLU A 610 -9.88 9.64 11.90
CA GLU A 610 -9.44 8.74 12.97
C GLU A 610 -8.14 8.02 12.62
N GLY A 611 -7.19 8.04 13.54
CA GLY A 611 -5.94 7.29 13.45
C GLY A 611 -4.85 7.96 12.60
N LEU A 612 -5.12 8.98 11.79
CA LEU A 612 -4.09 9.61 10.96
C LEU A 612 -2.99 10.26 11.79
N SER A 613 -3.34 11.10 12.74
CA SER A 613 -2.38 11.79 13.62
C SER A 613 -1.92 10.95 14.82
N ALA A 614 -2.53 9.78 15.07
CA ALA A 614 -2.22 8.85 16.15
C ALA A 614 -1.56 7.57 15.62
N GLN A 615 -1.53 6.48 16.40
CA GLN A 615 -0.97 5.17 16.03
C GLN A 615 -1.99 4.23 15.36
N GLY A 616 -3.20 4.73 15.02
CA GLY A 616 -4.21 3.96 14.30
C GLY A 616 -3.83 3.71 12.83
N PRO A 617 -4.43 2.71 12.18
CA PRO A 617 -4.20 2.42 10.77
C PRO A 617 -4.78 3.50 9.85
N ILE A 618 -4.19 3.65 8.69
CA ILE A 618 -4.79 4.38 7.57
C ILE A 618 -5.94 3.53 7.04
N ARG A 619 -7.12 4.12 6.91
CA ARG A 619 -8.35 3.40 6.51
C ARG A 619 -8.62 3.53 5.02
N GLU A 620 -9.47 2.65 4.54
CA GLU A 620 -10.01 2.68 3.18
C GLU A 620 -10.77 3.98 2.94
N ASN A 621 -11.66 4.32 3.85
CA ASN A 621 -12.41 5.56 3.85
C ASN A 621 -12.77 6.01 5.28
N TYR A 622 -13.39 7.21 5.39
CA TYR A 622 -13.68 7.84 6.67
C TYR A 622 -15.11 8.35 6.71
N HIS A 623 -15.74 8.27 7.89
CA HIS A 623 -17.06 8.81 8.13
C HIS A 623 -17.03 10.35 8.13
N PRO A 624 -17.73 11.04 7.23
CA PRO A 624 -17.59 12.49 7.04
C PRO A 624 -18.02 13.33 8.23
N ILE A 625 -18.92 12.82 9.11
CA ILE A 625 -19.46 13.57 10.23
C ILE A 625 -18.76 13.27 11.56
N SER A 626 -18.31 12.02 11.79
CA SER A 626 -17.69 11.61 13.06
C SER A 626 -16.18 11.43 12.97
N GLY A 627 -15.61 11.36 11.77
CA GLY A 627 -14.21 11.08 11.54
C GLY A 627 -13.81 9.62 11.69
N LYS A 628 -14.72 8.73 12.07
CA LYS A 628 -14.43 7.31 12.28
C LYS A 628 -13.88 6.66 11.02
N GLY A 629 -12.81 5.88 11.17
CA GLY A 629 -12.28 5.06 10.09
C GLY A 629 -13.20 3.90 9.75
N LEU A 630 -13.45 3.69 8.46
CA LEU A 630 -14.38 2.68 7.94
C LEU A 630 -13.64 1.65 7.08
N ASN A 631 -14.27 0.49 6.89
CA ASN A 631 -13.84 -0.61 6.01
C ASN A 631 -12.40 -1.10 6.26
N ALA A 632 -11.61 -1.38 5.22
CA ALA A 632 -10.30 -2.01 5.36
C ALA A 632 -9.29 -1.13 6.12
N MET A 633 -8.46 -1.78 6.95
CA MET A 633 -7.31 -1.16 7.61
C MET A 633 -6.09 -1.17 6.68
N ASN A 634 -5.12 -0.28 6.95
CA ASN A 634 -3.85 -0.22 6.23
C ASN A 634 -4.03 -0.16 4.70
N PHE A 635 -4.90 0.74 4.27
CA PHE A 635 -5.27 0.85 2.86
C PHE A 635 -4.20 1.60 2.08
N SER A 636 -3.61 0.95 1.09
CA SER A 636 -2.38 1.37 0.42
C SER A 636 -2.56 2.60 -0.47
N TRP A 637 -3.67 2.72 -1.22
CA TRP A 637 -3.86 3.93 -2.01
C TRP A 637 -4.12 5.16 -1.14
N SER A 638 -4.85 5.00 0.00
CA SER A 638 -5.01 6.09 0.97
C SER A 638 -3.65 6.55 1.50
N ALA A 639 -2.75 5.60 1.79
CA ALA A 639 -1.38 5.90 2.19
C ALA A 639 -0.60 6.63 1.08
N ALA A 640 -0.74 6.22 -0.17
CA ALA A 640 -0.12 6.88 -1.32
C ALA A 640 -0.59 8.34 -1.46
N HIS A 641 -1.91 8.58 -1.34
CA HIS A 641 -2.46 9.93 -1.44
C HIS A 641 -2.04 10.84 -0.28
N LEU A 642 -1.88 10.29 0.94
CA LEU A 642 -1.31 11.06 2.04
C LEU A 642 0.13 11.51 1.75
N LEU A 643 0.97 10.66 1.13
CA LEU A 643 2.32 11.06 0.71
C LEU A 643 2.28 12.19 -0.32
N MET A 644 1.40 12.08 -1.33
CA MET A 644 1.20 13.11 -2.34
C MET A 644 0.68 14.42 -1.73
N LEU A 645 -0.38 14.35 -0.92
CA LEU A 645 -0.97 15.51 -0.24
C LEU A 645 0.06 16.28 0.60
N LEU A 646 0.88 15.56 1.37
CA LEU A 646 1.91 16.18 2.22
C LEU A 646 3.08 16.80 1.41
N LYS A 647 3.31 16.34 0.18
CA LYS A 647 4.37 16.86 -0.69
C LYS A 647 3.92 17.97 -1.64
N GLU A 648 2.71 17.87 -2.15
CA GLU A 648 2.22 18.76 -3.21
C GLU A 648 1.43 19.96 -2.66
N ASN A 649 0.83 19.84 -1.45
CA ASN A 649 0.14 20.97 -0.82
C ASN A 649 1.10 21.88 -0.06
N LYS A 650 0.95 23.19 -0.24
CA LYS A 650 1.69 24.21 0.52
C LYS A 650 1.05 24.35 1.91
N LEU A 651 1.51 23.59 2.89
CA LEU A 651 1.10 23.64 4.29
C LEU A 651 1.86 24.71 5.06
#